data_5533ac49760096f484cf46cf99921c0f
#
_entry.id   5533ac49760096f484cf46cf99921c0f
#
_cell.length_a   1.000
_cell.length_b   1.000
_cell.length_c   1.000
_cell.angle_alpha   90.00
_cell.angle_beta   90.00
_cell.angle_gamma   90.00
#
_symmetry.space_group_name_H-M   'P 1'
#
loop_
_entity.id
_entity.type
_entity.pdbx_description
1 polymer ?
#
loop_
_entity_poly.entity_id
_entity_poly.type
_entity_poly.pdbx_seq_one_letter_code
_entity_poly.pdbx_strand_id
1 'polypeptide(L)'
;MSVSTPQIKAQLERVLDSDPTAQAVAIRATTEQVWPELVSAHGRSFLLRWCESSLAIREALCELEQLTPSSSGMALLTPLSTHEVAEDVVARLARARVFQPEGWDIVRLMFQARETDARLGRFAWMPQALIDGAAQGDYPPVTNGFLDLDTAWREVLARFVGIDVARPDAVTLLTWSMKPDSDPRLRPLSAAMRSAILEWLAESAGVVGDMVLGCVEAGRTGDALPLGLVSGVIFSADGEGQSALGQAAIRLERFVNDKHVGVKEGRDWAAAAEQGVSRLGVDACRAALDRADALLRDLRISEFAQLSDVLPSALDQRLKEFARALSAHVAEPTEPSLQQVEVQAERALKHTLMNEQGPRRERVEMARRLARWLLSPMASGTSLPESVQWQADEGAYVDWARFRLLGGDELTELSDAYAACRRAAIARRDSFAKVFAQALAQWNAQTPENSGRVVLVEQALDRVVAPIAATQPVLLLVMDGLSNSIFRELFARATSHGWTELVPRSQEKPFVGVAALPTITEVSRTSLLCGRLTTGAQAQERPGFATHPALMAASRAEYAPKLFHKGDLADAGNLAQEVRIAIANPKQQVVGVVYNAVDDHLSGPDQLNQRWTLEDLRLLLPLLREAREARRVLIITADHGHLLEDGTTQVPGGESDRWRPGSSATSIQELAISGGRVVTSDGTNAVVCLWGESSRYAGRKNGYHGGLSPQELTVPMSVFAPLGTSLAEWNPAPPSQPEWWELPLLSQFDKSTVAATPQARPIRKKSVQTEAQPGLFAPVDLPPPAVDVVAQDWIA
;
A
#
# COMPACT_ATOMS: atom_id res chain seq x y z
N MET A 1 52.54 -4.78 -28.69
CA MET A 1 51.57 -4.93 -27.60
C MET A 1 52.36 -4.92 -26.30
N SER A 2 51.90 -4.14 -25.31
CA SER A 2 52.43 -4.25 -23.96
C SER A 2 51.97 -5.56 -23.35
N VAL A 3 52.81 -6.31 -22.65
CA VAL A 3 52.48 -7.60 -22.06
C VAL A 3 52.43 -7.47 -20.56
N SER A 4 51.29 -7.73 -19.95
CA SER A 4 51.06 -7.64 -18.50
C SER A 4 51.60 -8.89 -17.76
N THR A 5 51.85 -8.77 -16.46
CA THR A 5 52.31 -9.90 -15.60
C THR A 5 51.36 -11.10 -15.66
N PRO A 6 50.04 -10.97 -15.65
CA PRO A 6 49.11 -12.10 -15.86
C PRO A 6 49.28 -12.80 -17.23
N GLN A 7 49.55 -12.03 -18.29
CA GLN A 7 49.82 -12.60 -19.62
C GLN A 7 51.11 -13.42 -19.66
N ILE A 8 52.14 -12.92 -18.98
CA ILE A 8 53.41 -13.64 -18.82
C ILE A 8 53.20 -14.94 -18.08
N LYS A 9 52.51 -14.88 -16.93
CA LYS A 9 52.20 -16.06 -16.12
C LYS A 9 51.44 -17.14 -16.90
N ALA A 10 50.33 -16.74 -17.57
CA ALA A 10 49.52 -17.66 -18.35
C ALA A 10 50.32 -18.29 -19.51
N GLN A 11 51.17 -17.55 -20.19
CA GLN A 11 52.04 -18.07 -21.22
C GLN A 11 53.08 -19.06 -20.67
N LEU A 12 53.61 -18.80 -19.49
CA LEU A 12 54.54 -19.73 -18.79
C LEU A 12 53.81 -21.03 -18.41
N GLU A 13 52.63 -20.95 -17.82
CA GLU A 13 51.83 -22.12 -17.45
C GLU A 13 51.52 -23.00 -18.67
N ARG A 14 51.10 -22.37 -19.78
CA ARG A 14 50.84 -23.10 -21.07
C ARG A 14 52.08 -23.78 -21.62
N VAL A 15 53.24 -23.16 -21.52
CA VAL A 15 54.49 -23.82 -21.95
C VAL A 15 54.79 -24.98 -21.05
N LEU A 16 54.64 -24.84 -19.74
CA LEU A 16 54.90 -25.91 -18.77
C LEU A 16 53.89 -27.08 -18.87
N ASP A 17 52.64 -26.84 -19.23
CA ASP A 17 51.67 -27.93 -19.52
C ASP A 17 52.13 -28.84 -20.61
N SER A 18 52.84 -28.31 -21.62
CA SER A 18 53.28 -29.02 -22.79
C SER A 18 54.76 -29.42 -22.76
N ASP A 19 55.57 -28.75 -21.94
CA ASP A 19 57.00 -29.02 -21.67
C ASP A 19 57.28 -28.66 -20.21
N PRO A 20 57.04 -29.60 -19.27
CA PRO A 20 57.28 -29.35 -17.86
C PRO A 20 58.75 -29.10 -17.51
N THR A 21 59.68 -29.35 -18.40
CA THR A 21 61.14 -29.20 -18.23
C THR A 21 61.64 -27.84 -18.75
N ALA A 22 60.82 -27.05 -19.44
CA ALA A 22 61.19 -25.77 -20.03
C ALA A 22 61.81 -24.82 -18.96
N GLN A 23 63.02 -24.34 -19.25
CA GLN A 23 63.78 -23.42 -18.39
C GLN A 23 63.85 -21.99 -18.95
N ALA A 24 63.93 -21.81 -20.25
CA ALA A 24 64.00 -20.53 -20.93
C ALA A 24 62.80 -20.31 -21.82
N VAL A 25 61.89 -19.41 -21.44
CA VAL A 25 60.67 -19.10 -22.21
C VAL A 25 60.75 -17.70 -22.77
N ALA A 26 60.90 -17.53 -24.08
CA ALA A 26 60.91 -16.22 -24.71
C ALA A 26 59.49 -15.81 -25.06
N ILE A 27 59.07 -14.61 -24.64
CA ILE A 27 57.73 -14.04 -24.83
C ILE A 27 57.88 -12.67 -25.52
N ARG A 28 57.12 -12.47 -26.61
CA ARG A 28 57.15 -11.23 -27.38
C ARG A 28 56.40 -10.13 -26.64
N ALA A 29 57.12 -9.02 -26.36
CA ALA A 29 56.62 -7.79 -25.78
C ALA A 29 57.18 -6.62 -26.58
N THR A 30 56.36 -5.64 -26.97
CA THR A 30 56.81 -4.55 -27.90
C THR A 30 57.54 -3.41 -27.19
N THR A 31 57.37 -3.25 -25.87
CA THR A 31 57.93 -2.18 -25.04
C THR A 31 58.30 -2.72 -23.66
N GLU A 32 59.43 -2.24 -23.14
CA GLU A 32 59.82 -2.47 -21.76
C GLU A 32 58.82 -1.83 -20.79
N GLN A 33 58.55 -2.55 -19.73
CA GLN A 33 57.65 -2.12 -18.66
C GLN A 33 58.26 -2.52 -17.31
N VAL A 34 57.70 -2.01 -16.22
CA VAL A 34 58.07 -2.45 -14.88
C VAL A 34 57.28 -3.72 -14.55
N TRP A 35 57.95 -4.86 -14.63
CA TRP A 35 57.44 -6.14 -14.22
C TRP A 35 58.02 -6.56 -12.87
N PRO A 36 57.36 -7.43 -12.08
CA PRO A 36 57.96 -8.07 -10.92
C PRO A 36 59.20 -8.88 -11.35
N GLU A 37 60.20 -8.93 -10.51
CA GLU A 37 61.46 -9.66 -10.82
C GLU A 37 61.23 -11.18 -10.97
N LEU A 38 60.24 -11.73 -10.25
CA LEU A 38 59.90 -13.16 -10.26
C LEU A 38 58.39 -13.36 -10.53
N VAL A 39 58.07 -14.37 -11.37
CA VAL A 39 56.70 -14.85 -11.60
C VAL A 39 56.62 -16.35 -11.35
N SER A 40 55.63 -16.77 -10.57
CA SER A 40 55.40 -18.18 -10.27
C SER A 40 54.41 -18.77 -11.25
N ALA A 41 54.74 -19.92 -11.87
CA ALA A 41 53.90 -20.68 -12.74
C ALA A 41 54.03 -22.20 -12.42
N HIS A 42 52.92 -22.91 -12.16
CA HIS A 42 52.88 -24.31 -11.74
C HIS A 42 53.89 -24.70 -10.63
N GLY A 43 54.01 -23.84 -9.61
CA GLY A 43 54.92 -24.05 -8.48
C GLY A 43 56.40 -23.80 -8.77
N ARG A 44 56.76 -23.42 -9.98
CA ARG A 44 58.11 -22.99 -10.40
C ARG A 44 58.24 -21.50 -10.45
N SER A 45 59.37 -20.93 -10.11
CA SER A 45 59.64 -19.51 -10.19
C SER A 45 60.42 -19.16 -11.46
N PHE A 46 59.97 -18.14 -12.18
CA PHE A 46 60.65 -17.64 -13.39
C PHE A 46 61.15 -16.20 -13.13
N LEU A 47 62.47 -15.98 -13.40
CA LEU A 47 63.06 -14.68 -13.38
C LEU A 47 62.70 -13.95 -14.68
N LEU A 48 62.22 -12.72 -14.62
CA LEU A 48 61.88 -11.91 -15.78
C LEU A 48 63.06 -11.08 -16.23
N ARG A 49 63.41 -11.14 -17.54
CA ARG A 49 64.44 -10.33 -18.16
C ARG A 49 63.94 -9.68 -19.45
N TRP A 50 64.13 -8.38 -19.52
CA TRP A 50 63.90 -7.64 -20.80
C TRP A 50 65.17 -7.80 -21.68
N CYS A 51 64.97 -8.18 -22.97
CA CYS A 51 66.02 -8.45 -23.92
C CYS A 51 65.70 -7.78 -25.29
N GLU A 52 66.31 -6.64 -25.55
CA GLU A 52 66.08 -5.88 -26.79
C GLU A 52 66.72 -6.50 -28.04
N SER A 53 67.69 -7.38 -27.89
CA SER A 53 68.42 -7.98 -28.97
C SER A 53 68.69 -9.45 -28.79
N SER A 54 69.07 -10.16 -29.85
CA SER A 54 69.45 -11.55 -29.83
C SER A 54 70.69 -11.77 -28.92
N LEU A 55 71.59 -10.77 -28.82
CA LEU A 55 72.73 -10.80 -27.91
C LEU A 55 72.29 -10.72 -26.44
N ALA A 56 71.32 -9.81 -26.10
CA ALA A 56 70.77 -9.76 -24.75
C ALA A 56 70.05 -11.03 -24.32
N ILE A 57 69.39 -11.73 -25.24
CA ILE A 57 68.79 -13.07 -24.98
C ILE A 57 69.87 -14.10 -24.69
N ARG A 58 71.00 -14.03 -25.44
CA ARG A 58 72.16 -14.93 -25.22
C ARG A 58 72.78 -14.72 -23.88
N GLU A 59 72.97 -13.46 -23.44
CA GLU A 59 73.49 -13.13 -22.12
C GLU A 59 72.58 -13.65 -21.00
N ALA A 60 71.28 -13.43 -21.13
CA ALA A 60 70.32 -13.94 -20.16
C ALA A 60 70.29 -15.48 -20.10
N LEU A 61 70.49 -16.17 -21.24
CA LEU A 61 70.64 -17.64 -21.24
C LEU A 61 71.94 -18.10 -20.56
N CYS A 62 73.03 -17.34 -20.66
CA CYS A 62 74.27 -17.62 -19.88
C CYS A 62 74.09 -17.38 -18.37
N GLU A 63 73.32 -16.39 -17.99
CA GLU A 63 72.91 -16.17 -16.56
C GLU A 63 72.11 -17.36 -16.06
N LEU A 64 71.12 -17.87 -16.87
CA LEU A 64 70.31 -19.00 -16.51
C LEU A 64 71.11 -20.29 -16.22
N GLU A 65 72.22 -20.52 -16.97
CA GLU A 65 73.11 -21.66 -16.75
C GLU A 65 73.88 -21.57 -15.41
N GLN A 66 74.03 -20.40 -14.87
CA GLN A 66 74.66 -20.17 -13.56
C GLN A 66 73.72 -20.24 -12.39
N LEU A 67 72.40 -20.23 -12.62
CA LEU A 67 71.36 -20.33 -11.60
C LEU A 67 71.20 -21.81 -11.19
N THR A 68 71.54 -22.05 -9.96
CA THR A 68 71.19 -23.36 -9.32
C THR A 68 69.92 -23.18 -8.53
N PRO A 69 69.03 -24.09 -8.52
CA PRO A 69 68.80 -25.45 -8.98
C PRO A 69 67.50 -25.62 -9.81
N SER A 70 67.15 -26.81 -10.16
CA SER A 70 66.11 -27.37 -10.98
C SER A 70 64.66 -26.87 -10.80
N SER A 71 64.40 -25.90 -9.91
CA SER A 71 63.07 -25.31 -9.61
C SER A 71 62.84 -23.94 -10.22
N SER A 72 63.83 -23.31 -10.84
CA SER A 72 63.77 -21.92 -11.37
C SER A 72 64.00 -21.93 -12.88
N GLY A 73 63.30 -21.01 -13.56
CA GLY A 73 63.44 -20.76 -14.99
C GLY A 73 63.58 -19.25 -15.25
N MET A 74 63.68 -18.90 -16.54
CA MET A 74 63.76 -17.52 -16.98
C MET A 74 62.70 -17.22 -18.06
N ALA A 75 61.98 -16.14 -17.92
CA ALA A 75 61.06 -15.60 -18.92
C ALA A 75 61.72 -14.39 -19.59
N LEU A 76 62.03 -14.55 -20.85
CA LEU A 76 62.74 -13.58 -21.67
C LEU A 76 61.74 -12.73 -22.43
N LEU A 77 61.59 -11.47 -22.07
CA LEU A 77 60.65 -10.56 -22.72
C LEU A 77 61.42 -9.77 -23.81
N THR A 78 60.95 -9.89 -25.07
CA THR A 78 61.70 -9.35 -26.20
C THR A 78 60.75 -8.78 -27.29
N PRO A 79 61.12 -7.67 -27.95
CA PRO A 79 60.38 -7.18 -29.09
C PRO A 79 60.58 -8.03 -30.36
N LEU A 80 61.55 -8.93 -30.35
CA LEU A 80 61.92 -9.75 -31.54
C LEU A 80 60.89 -10.85 -31.77
N SER A 81 60.65 -11.14 -33.02
CA SER A 81 59.97 -12.37 -33.48
C SER A 81 60.97 -13.54 -33.56
N THR A 82 60.48 -14.76 -33.64
CA THR A 82 61.34 -15.95 -33.74
C THR A 82 62.37 -15.86 -34.85
N HIS A 83 62.00 -15.27 -36.00
CA HIS A 83 62.87 -15.10 -37.18
C HIS A 83 63.98 -14.04 -37.01
N GLU A 84 63.79 -13.11 -36.05
CA GLU A 84 64.77 -12.05 -35.78
C GLU A 84 65.79 -12.44 -34.74
N VAL A 85 65.58 -13.58 -34.07
CA VAL A 85 66.51 -14.14 -33.08
C VAL A 85 67.46 -15.13 -33.77
N ALA A 86 68.77 -15.14 -33.44
CA ALA A 86 69.77 -16.01 -34.01
C ALA A 86 69.40 -17.49 -33.79
N GLU A 87 69.60 -18.36 -34.79
CA GLU A 87 69.17 -19.76 -34.76
C GLU A 87 69.75 -20.52 -33.55
N ASP A 88 71.02 -20.28 -33.19
CA ASP A 88 71.69 -20.90 -32.04
C ASP A 88 71.05 -20.48 -30.71
N VAL A 89 70.51 -19.27 -30.60
CA VAL A 89 69.75 -18.81 -29.45
C VAL A 89 68.36 -19.36 -29.44
N VAL A 90 67.65 -19.37 -30.59
CA VAL A 90 66.31 -19.98 -30.74
C VAL A 90 66.31 -21.46 -30.30
N ALA A 91 67.34 -22.22 -30.69
CA ALA A 91 67.45 -23.64 -30.33
C ALA A 91 67.52 -23.94 -28.81
N ARG A 92 67.88 -22.92 -28.01
CA ARG A 92 67.95 -23.00 -26.52
C ARG A 92 66.67 -22.55 -25.84
N LEU A 93 65.73 -21.94 -26.57
CA LEU A 93 64.41 -21.51 -26.06
C LEU A 93 63.44 -22.69 -26.03
N ALA A 94 62.49 -22.62 -25.09
CA ALA A 94 61.42 -23.59 -25.05
C ALA A 94 60.72 -23.72 -26.43
N ARG A 95 60.64 -24.91 -26.95
CA ARG A 95 60.09 -25.25 -28.28
C ARG A 95 60.74 -24.47 -29.44
N ALA A 96 61.97 -24.02 -29.29
CA ALA A 96 62.72 -23.27 -30.29
C ALA A 96 61.93 -22.09 -30.92
N ARG A 97 61.24 -21.27 -30.11
CA ARG A 97 60.48 -20.13 -30.60
C ARG A 97 60.28 -19.05 -29.54
N VAL A 98 59.97 -17.84 -30.01
CA VAL A 98 59.44 -16.73 -29.20
C VAL A 98 57.93 -16.85 -29.24
N PHE A 99 57.27 -16.94 -28.09
CA PHE A 99 55.85 -17.04 -27.93
C PHE A 99 55.20 -15.67 -28.07
N GLN A 100 54.09 -15.62 -28.75
CA GLN A 100 53.26 -14.46 -28.80
C GLN A 100 52.01 -14.77 -27.99
N PRO A 101 51.77 -14.10 -26.84
CA PRO A 101 50.59 -14.35 -26.06
C PRO A 101 49.36 -13.96 -26.81
N GLU A 102 48.44 -14.88 -27.02
CA GLU A 102 47.11 -14.63 -27.56
C GLU A 102 46.17 -14.32 -26.40
N GLY A 103 45.50 -13.17 -26.45
CA GLY A 103 44.63 -12.74 -25.36
C GLY A 103 43.54 -13.74 -25.01
N TRP A 104 42.95 -14.42 -26.02
CA TRP A 104 41.93 -15.43 -25.77
C TRP A 104 42.46 -16.73 -25.09
N ASP A 105 43.69 -17.08 -25.27
CA ASP A 105 44.32 -18.20 -24.55
C ASP A 105 44.34 -17.92 -23.04
N ILE A 106 44.65 -16.70 -22.64
CA ILE A 106 44.68 -16.26 -21.26
C ILE A 106 43.28 -16.25 -20.68
N VAL A 107 42.32 -15.71 -21.41
CA VAL A 107 40.92 -15.69 -21.01
C VAL A 107 40.40 -17.10 -20.80
N ARG A 108 40.74 -18.07 -21.68
CA ARG A 108 40.37 -19.49 -21.50
C ARG A 108 40.89 -20.06 -20.17
N LEU A 109 42.13 -19.76 -19.85
CA LEU A 109 42.69 -20.20 -18.55
C LEU A 109 41.97 -19.60 -17.37
N MET A 110 41.70 -18.29 -17.43
CA MET A 110 41.02 -17.55 -16.33
C MET A 110 39.61 -18.08 -16.09
N PHE A 111 38.88 -18.49 -17.13
CA PHE A 111 37.54 -19.07 -17.04
C PHE A 111 37.52 -20.59 -16.92
N GLN A 112 38.69 -21.26 -16.88
CA GLN A 112 38.83 -22.73 -16.97
C GLN A 112 38.10 -23.29 -18.18
N ALA A 113 38.12 -22.55 -19.30
CA ALA A 113 37.49 -22.94 -20.57
C ALA A 113 38.47 -23.69 -21.47
N ARG A 114 37.97 -24.70 -22.20
CA ARG A 114 38.70 -25.42 -23.25
C ARG A 114 38.50 -24.74 -24.60
N GLU A 115 37.29 -24.20 -24.80
CA GLU A 115 36.89 -23.57 -26.06
C GLU A 115 36.18 -22.23 -25.79
N THR A 116 36.19 -21.34 -26.77
CA THR A 116 35.48 -20.05 -26.73
C THR A 116 34.54 -19.96 -27.92
N ASP A 117 33.43 -19.26 -27.76
CA ASP A 117 32.48 -18.99 -28.83
C ASP A 117 33.18 -18.17 -29.95
N ALA A 118 33.08 -18.65 -31.17
CA ALA A 118 33.70 -18.02 -32.32
C ALA A 118 33.23 -16.57 -32.55
N ARG A 119 32.02 -16.21 -32.10
CA ARG A 119 31.47 -14.86 -32.19
C ARG A 119 32.22 -13.86 -31.35
N LEU A 120 32.90 -14.29 -30.29
CA LEU A 120 33.77 -13.45 -29.45
C LEU A 120 34.96 -12.86 -30.24
N GLY A 121 35.40 -13.52 -31.30
CA GLY A 121 36.45 -12.99 -32.18
C GLY A 121 36.14 -11.67 -32.85
N ARG A 122 34.87 -11.26 -32.92
CA ARG A 122 34.47 -9.92 -33.42
C ARG A 122 34.92 -8.77 -32.51
N PHE A 123 35.15 -9.05 -31.24
CA PHE A 123 35.48 -8.04 -30.22
C PHE A 123 36.98 -8.08 -29.90
N ALA A 124 37.81 -7.48 -30.77
CA ALA A 124 39.27 -7.48 -30.59
C ALA A 124 39.76 -6.86 -29.27
N TRP A 125 38.98 -5.98 -28.65
CA TRP A 125 39.27 -5.35 -27.36
C TRP A 125 38.93 -6.24 -26.15
N MET A 126 38.02 -7.23 -26.31
CA MET A 126 37.41 -7.99 -25.21
C MET A 126 38.42 -8.85 -24.43
N PRO A 127 39.38 -9.57 -25.07
CA PRO A 127 40.37 -10.34 -24.32
C PRO A 127 41.14 -9.48 -23.32
N GLN A 128 41.59 -8.32 -23.76
CA GLN A 128 42.32 -7.39 -22.88
C GLN A 128 41.46 -6.86 -21.75
N ALA A 129 40.19 -6.48 -22.05
CA ALA A 129 39.24 -6.05 -21.02
C ALA A 129 39.00 -7.14 -19.96
N LEU A 130 38.82 -8.40 -20.37
CA LEU A 130 38.65 -9.51 -19.44
C LEU A 130 39.92 -9.77 -18.62
N ILE A 131 41.12 -9.62 -19.20
CA ILE A 131 42.37 -9.71 -18.46
C ILE A 131 42.48 -8.59 -17.41
N ASP A 132 42.21 -7.36 -17.79
CA ASP A 132 42.23 -6.21 -16.89
C ASP A 132 41.17 -6.31 -15.79
N GLY A 133 40.01 -6.84 -16.14
CA GLY A 133 38.90 -7.09 -15.22
C GLY A 133 39.23 -8.10 -14.12
N ALA A 134 40.19 -9.01 -14.32
CA ALA A 134 40.63 -9.96 -13.32
C ALA A 134 41.25 -9.31 -12.07
N ALA A 135 41.68 -8.05 -12.16
CA ALA A 135 42.14 -7.29 -11.00
C ALA A 135 41.01 -7.06 -9.95
N GLN A 136 39.74 -7.21 -10.34
CA GLN A 136 38.57 -7.08 -9.46
C GLN A 136 38.17 -8.41 -8.80
N GLY A 137 38.81 -9.53 -9.15
CA GLY A 137 38.54 -10.89 -8.62
C GLY A 137 38.59 -11.95 -9.71
N ASP A 138 38.69 -13.20 -9.30
CA ASP A 138 38.69 -14.35 -10.22
C ASP A 138 37.34 -14.50 -10.96
N TYR A 139 37.41 -15.12 -12.11
CA TYR A 139 36.22 -15.50 -12.88
C TYR A 139 35.68 -16.85 -12.43
N PRO A 140 34.36 -17.04 -12.38
CA PRO A 140 33.79 -18.35 -12.11
C PRO A 140 34.11 -19.32 -13.27
N PRO A 141 34.42 -20.59 -12.97
CA PRO A 141 34.62 -21.61 -14.01
C PRO A 141 33.38 -21.74 -14.90
N VAL A 142 33.60 -21.82 -16.23
CA VAL A 142 32.48 -22.01 -17.17
C VAL A 142 31.99 -23.44 -17.16
N THR A 143 30.69 -23.62 -17.37
CA THR A 143 30.06 -24.93 -17.47
C THR A 143 30.55 -25.67 -18.73
N ASN A 144 30.90 -26.94 -18.60
CA ASN A 144 31.35 -27.81 -19.70
C ASN A 144 32.63 -27.32 -20.42
N GLY A 145 33.36 -26.37 -19.86
CA GLY A 145 34.58 -25.84 -20.45
C GLY A 145 34.39 -25.01 -21.72
N PHE A 146 33.21 -24.49 -21.96
CA PHE A 146 32.91 -23.61 -23.08
C PHE A 146 32.55 -22.16 -22.59
N LEU A 147 33.35 -21.19 -23.01
CA LEU A 147 33.08 -19.77 -22.74
C LEU A 147 32.17 -19.26 -23.86
N ASP A 148 30.89 -19.17 -23.58
CA ASP A 148 29.88 -18.61 -24.46
C ASP A 148 29.88 -17.07 -24.48
N LEU A 149 29.19 -16.52 -25.51
CA LEU A 149 29.09 -15.09 -25.75
C LEU A 149 28.46 -14.35 -24.58
N ASP A 150 27.37 -14.87 -24.02
CA ASP A 150 26.60 -14.21 -22.96
C ASP A 150 27.38 -14.20 -21.63
N THR A 151 28.09 -15.28 -21.30
CA THR A 151 28.99 -15.31 -20.13
C THR A 151 30.09 -14.27 -20.22
N ALA A 152 30.76 -14.14 -21.38
CA ALA A 152 31.79 -13.14 -21.57
C ALA A 152 31.24 -11.70 -21.45
N TRP A 153 30.09 -11.42 -22.06
CA TRP A 153 29.44 -10.13 -21.97
C TRP A 153 28.95 -9.82 -20.57
N ARG A 154 28.40 -10.79 -19.84
CA ARG A 154 27.99 -10.58 -18.45
C ARG A 154 29.16 -10.12 -17.58
N GLU A 155 30.31 -10.77 -17.70
CA GLU A 155 31.50 -10.40 -16.92
C GLU A 155 32.04 -9.02 -17.31
N VAL A 156 32.02 -8.67 -18.58
CA VAL A 156 32.39 -7.31 -19.02
C VAL A 156 31.40 -6.28 -18.47
N LEU A 157 30.10 -6.50 -18.61
CA LEU A 157 29.09 -5.57 -18.13
C LEU A 157 29.10 -5.43 -16.59
N ALA A 158 29.27 -6.53 -15.86
CA ALA A 158 29.35 -6.49 -14.41
C ALA A 158 30.55 -5.67 -13.90
N ARG A 159 31.73 -5.91 -14.47
CA ARG A 159 32.97 -5.29 -14.00
C ARG A 159 33.15 -3.85 -14.44
N PHE A 160 32.80 -3.53 -15.67
CA PHE A 160 33.07 -2.21 -16.26
C PHE A 160 31.85 -1.28 -16.29
N VAL A 161 30.64 -1.83 -16.28
CA VAL A 161 29.40 -1.03 -16.36
C VAL A 161 28.58 -1.11 -15.07
N GLY A 162 28.75 -2.18 -14.29
CA GLY A 162 27.97 -2.42 -13.06
C GLY A 162 26.58 -3.05 -13.33
N ILE A 163 26.47 -3.81 -14.45
CA ILE A 163 25.27 -4.56 -14.83
C ILE A 163 25.59 -6.06 -14.82
N ASP A 164 25.08 -6.83 -13.87
CA ASP A 164 25.35 -8.28 -13.73
C ASP A 164 24.32 -9.12 -14.50
N VAL A 165 24.08 -8.76 -15.75
CA VAL A 165 23.21 -9.47 -16.69
C VAL A 165 23.80 -9.36 -18.08
N ALA A 166 23.88 -10.48 -18.80
CA ALA A 166 24.45 -10.51 -20.16
C ALA A 166 23.63 -9.67 -21.17
N ARG A 167 22.31 -9.77 -21.06
CA ARG A 167 21.35 -9.06 -21.93
C ARG A 167 20.34 -8.32 -21.06
N PRO A 168 20.67 -7.11 -20.59
CA PRO A 168 19.76 -6.34 -19.76
C PRO A 168 18.51 -5.94 -20.57
N ASP A 169 17.35 -6.12 -19.94
CA ASP A 169 16.08 -5.60 -20.46
C ASP A 169 15.99 -4.08 -20.28
N ALA A 170 14.96 -3.47 -20.86
CA ALA A 170 14.71 -2.03 -20.80
C ALA A 170 14.65 -1.52 -19.35
N VAL A 171 14.01 -2.27 -18.45
CA VAL A 171 13.84 -1.89 -17.04
C VAL A 171 15.17 -1.91 -16.29
N THR A 172 15.98 -2.96 -16.52
CA THR A 172 17.33 -3.08 -15.95
C THR A 172 18.21 -1.92 -16.42
N LEU A 173 18.15 -1.53 -17.68
CA LEU A 173 18.94 -0.45 -18.22
C LEU A 173 18.50 0.93 -17.70
N LEU A 174 17.20 1.16 -17.56
CA LEU A 174 16.65 2.38 -16.97
C LEU A 174 17.01 2.49 -15.48
N THR A 175 16.91 1.41 -14.70
CA THR A 175 17.30 1.43 -13.29
C THR A 175 18.81 1.60 -13.12
N TRP A 176 19.61 1.03 -14.02
CA TRP A 176 21.06 1.25 -14.08
C TRP A 176 21.38 2.73 -14.33
N SER A 177 20.67 3.41 -15.23
CA SER A 177 20.92 4.82 -15.55
C SER A 177 20.79 5.75 -14.31
N MET A 178 20.01 5.34 -13.32
CA MET A 178 19.83 6.09 -12.06
C MET A 178 20.98 5.92 -11.05
N LYS A 179 21.91 4.99 -11.29
CA LYS A 179 23.04 4.78 -10.39
C LYS A 179 24.06 5.93 -10.53
N PRO A 180 24.56 6.49 -9.43
CA PRO A 180 25.52 7.60 -9.47
C PRO A 180 26.83 7.28 -10.21
N ASP A 181 27.19 6.00 -10.29
CA ASP A 181 28.42 5.50 -10.94
C ASP A 181 28.24 5.08 -12.39
N SER A 182 27.02 5.12 -12.96
CA SER A 182 26.76 4.68 -14.33
C SER A 182 27.59 5.44 -15.38
N ASP A 183 27.57 6.76 -15.36
CA ASP A 183 28.36 7.59 -16.27
C ASP A 183 29.88 7.59 -15.95
N PRO A 184 30.31 7.72 -14.70
CA PRO A 184 31.72 7.55 -14.30
C PRO A 184 32.37 6.25 -14.75
N ARG A 185 31.64 5.14 -14.82
CA ARG A 185 32.15 3.84 -15.28
C ARG A 185 32.36 3.80 -16.80
N LEU A 186 31.56 4.51 -17.56
CA LEU A 186 31.68 4.53 -19.04
C LEU A 186 32.80 5.46 -19.54
N ARG A 187 33.15 6.51 -18.80
CA ARG A 187 34.13 7.52 -19.22
C ARG A 187 35.53 6.97 -19.45
N PRO A 188 36.10 6.09 -18.61
CA PRO A 188 37.46 5.60 -18.76
C PRO A 188 37.61 4.54 -19.86
N LEU A 189 36.52 4.02 -20.43
CA LEU A 189 36.56 2.97 -21.43
C LEU A 189 37.15 3.48 -22.75
N SER A 190 37.93 2.63 -23.44
CA SER A 190 38.40 2.91 -24.79
C SER A 190 37.22 3.12 -25.75
N ALA A 191 37.41 3.93 -26.79
CA ALA A 191 36.35 4.25 -27.76
C ALA A 191 35.72 2.97 -28.37
N ALA A 192 36.56 1.99 -28.74
CA ALA A 192 36.08 0.73 -29.32
C ALA A 192 35.26 -0.11 -28.31
N MET A 193 35.70 -0.21 -27.06
CA MET A 193 34.99 -0.92 -26.01
C MET A 193 33.67 -0.23 -25.66
N ARG A 194 33.68 1.09 -25.52
CA ARG A 194 32.50 1.90 -25.21
C ARG A 194 31.45 1.77 -26.31
N SER A 195 31.82 1.93 -27.58
CA SER A 195 30.91 1.78 -28.71
C SER A 195 30.24 0.40 -28.71
N ALA A 196 31.05 -0.67 -28.61
CA ALA A 196 30.53 -2.02 -28.62
C ALA A 196 29.62 -2.34 -27.41
N ILE A 197 29.91 -1.81 -26.22
CA ILE A 197 29.05 -1.94 -25.03
C ILE A 197 27.71 -1.23 -25.28
N LEU A 198 27.75 0.00 -25.80
CA LEU A 198 26.53 0.76 -26.06
C LEU A 198 25.66 0.08 -27.11
N GLU A 199 26.26 -0.42 -28.20
CA GLU A 199 25.54 -1.20 -29.23
C GLU A 199 24.91 -2.47 -28.64
N TRP A 200 25.65 -3.22 -27.81
CA TRP A 200 25.14 -4.42 -27.14
C TRP A 200 23.96 -4.13 -26.21
N LEU A 201 24.04 -3.04 -25.44
CA LEU A 201 22.96 -2.60 -24.57
C LEU A 201 21.71 -2.17 -25.35
N ALA A 202 21.91 -1.47 -26.51
CA ALA A 202 20.81 -1.10 -27.40
C ALA A 202 20.09 -2.33 -27.96
N GLU A 203 20.85 -3.27 -28.52
CA GLU A 203 20.28 -4.52 -29.06
C GLU A 203 19.50 -5.31 -27.99
N SER A 204 20.02 -5.35 -26.76
CA SER A 204 19.42 -6.11 -25.67
C SER A 204 18.10 -5.52 -25.19
N ALA A 205 17.99 -4.20 -25.08
CA ALA A 205 16.82 -3.47 -24.55
C ALA A 205 15.92 -2.90 -25.66
N GLY A 206 16.26 -3.11 -26.91
CA GLY A 206 15.47 -2.65 -28.07
C GLY A 206 15.31 -1.14 -28.10
N VAL A 207 14.15 -0.67 -28.52
CA VAL A 207 13.85 0.78 -28.70
C VAL A 207 14.14 1.61 -27.44
N VAL A 208 13.83 1.08 -26.27
CA VAL A 208 14.13 1.77 -24.99
C VAL A 208 15.65 1.86 -24.78
N GLY A 209 16.39 0.84 -25.19
CA GLY A 209 17.86 0.87 -25.20
C GLY A 209 18.39 2.04 -26.02
N ASP A 210 17.85 2.27 -27.21
CA ASP A 210 18.20 3.41 -28.06
C ASP A 210 17.94 4.77 -27.40
N MET A 211 16.86 4.89 -26.63
CA MET A 211 16.54 6.13 -25.88
C MET A 211 17.53 6.35 -24.74
N VAL A 212 17.85 5.29 -23.97
CA VAL A 212 18.83 5.38 -22.88
C VAL A 212 20.21 5.75 -23.45
N LEU A 213 20.61 5.15 -24.57
CA LEU A 213 21.87 5.50 -25.23
C LEU A 213 21.89 6.94 -25.71
N GLY A 214 20.78 7.43 -26.27
CA GLY A 214 20.66 8.84 -26.64
C GLY A 214 20.92 9.76 -25.44
N CYS A 215 20.38 9.42 -24.26
CA CYS A 215 20.67 10.14 -23.02
C CYS A 215 22.14 10.04 -22.59
N VAL A 216 22.78 8.87 -22.74
CA VAL A 216 24.21 8.67 -22.43
C VAL A 216 25.08 9.54 -23.35
N GLU A 217 24.78 9.54 -24.66
CA GLU A 217 25.51 10.33 -25.66
C GLU A 217 25.32 11.84 -25.45
N ALA A 218 24.13 12.27 -25.02
CA ALA A 218 23.84 13.64 -24.65
C ALA A 218 24.47 14.06 -23.28
N GLY A 219 25.15 13.15 -22.57
CA GLY A 219 25.71 13.39 -21.24
C GLY A 219 24.66 13.54 -20.14
N ARG A 220 23.52 12.91 -20.31
CA ARG A 220 22.33 12.98 -19.45
C ARG A 220 21.85 11.60 -18.99
N THR A 221 22.78 10.70 -18.72
CA THR A 221 22.48 9.30 -18.37
C THR A 221 21.41 9.17 -17.29
N GLY A 222 21.51 9.97 -16.21
CA GLY A 222 20.55 9.96 -15.10
C GLY A 222 19.16 10.52 -15.44
N ASP A 223 18.98 11.16 -16.60
CA ASP A 223 17.68 11.64 -17.05
C ASP A 223 16.88 10.56 -17.81
N ALA A 224 17.48 9.42 -18.17
CA ALA A 224 16.85 8.42 -19.02
C ALA A 224 15.54 7.83 -18.43
N LEU A 225 15.52 7.46 -17.16
CA LEU A 225 14.31 6.99 -16.50
C LEU A 225 13.29 8.13 -16.28
N PRO A 226 13.67 9.32 -15.73
CA PRO A 226 12.76 10.46 -15.63
C PRO A 226 12.13 10.90 -16.95
N LEU A 227 12.91 10.93 -18.04
CA LEU A 227 12.38 11.25 -19.39
C LEU A 227 11.39 10.19 -19.90
N GLY A 228 11.61 8.92 -19.57
CA GLY A 228 10.66 7.86 -19.83
C GLY A 228 9.31 8.13 -19.16
N LEU A 229 9.31 8.55 -17.89
CA LEU A 229 8.07 8.94 -17.19
C LEU A 229 7.38 10.14 -17.86
N VAL A 230 8.16 11.14 -18.26
CA VAL A 230 7.66 12.32 -18.98
C VAL A 230 7.12 11.95 -20.38
N SER A 231 7.72 10.98 -21.04
CA SER A 231 7.23 10.49 -22.34
C SER A 231 5.81 9.91 -22.22
N GLY A 232 5.45 9.33 -21.07
CA GLY A 232 4.08 8.91 -20.76
C GLY A 232 3.06 10.06 -20.79
N VAL A 233 3.46 11.26 -20.38
CA VAL A 233 2.63 12.47 -20.50
C VAL A 233 2.56 12.95 -21.95
N ILE A 234 3.72 13.03 -22.63
CA ILE A 234 3.81 13.56 -23.99
C ILE A 234 3.02 12.72 -24.99
N PHE A 235 3.09 11.40 -24.89
CA PHE A 235 2.48 10.43 -25.82
C PHE A 235 1.22 9.76 -25.24
N SER A 236 0.62 10.36 -24.20
CA SER A 236 -0.64 9.88 -23.63
C SER A 236 -1.75 9.88 -24.68
N ALA A 237 -2.60 8.84 -24.66
CA ALA A 237 -3.77 8.79 -25.53
C ALA A 237 -4.78 9.92 -25.23
N ASP A 238 -4.92 10.29 -23.96
CA ASP A 238 -5.82 11.37 -23.52
C ASP A 238 -5.29 12.76 -23.89
N GLY A 239 -4.01 12.88 -24.22
CA GLY A 239 -3.37 14.12 -24.71
C GLY A 239 -3.27 14.22 -26.23
N GLU A 240 -3.82 13.27 -26.98
CA GLU A 240 -3.71 13.23 -28.42
C GLU A 240 -4.35 14.49 -29.08
N GLY A 241 -3.63 15.10 -30.02
CA GLY A 241 -4.07 16.35 -30.67
C GLY A 241 -3.69 17.65 -29.96
N GLN A 242 -3.12 17.60 -28.76
CA GLN A 242 -2.65 18.79 -28.04
C GLN A 242 -1.34 19.31 -28.66
N SER A 243 -1.38 20.52 -29.25
CA SER A 243 -0.20 21.12 -29.93
C SER A 243 1.00 21.32 -29.01
N ALA A 244 0.75 21.61 -27.72
CA ALA A 244 1.80 21.78 -26.72
C ALA A 244 2.59 20.47 -26.46
N LEU A 245 1.91 19.32 -26.44
CA LEU A 245 2.54 18.00 -26.32
C LEU A 245 3.35 17.64 -27.58
N GLY A 246 2.85 17.96 -28.79
CA GLY A 246 3.60 17.81 -30.02
C GLY A 246 4.89 18.63 -30.03
N GLN A 247 4.85 19.87 -29.53
CA GLN A 247 6.06 20.69 -29.37
C GLN A 247 7.01 20.15 -28.31
N ALA A 248 6.46 19.56 -27.22
CA ALA A 248 7.27 18.92 -26.20
C ALA A 248 7.97 17.66 -26.72
N ALA A 249 7.33 16.89 -27.59
CA ALA A 249 7.98 15.76 -28.27
C ALA A 249 9.24 16.18 -29.04
N ILE A 250 9.15 17.27 -29.80
CA ILE A 250 10.32 17.83 -30.53
C ILE A 250 11.41 18.31 -29.55
N ARG A 251 11.03 18.90 -28.40
CA ARG A 251 12.01 19.34 -27.39
C ARG A 251 12.65 18.14 -26.67
N LEU A 252 11.92 17.04 -26.50
CA LEU A 252 12.40 15.80 -25.91
C LEU A 252 13.58 15.23 -26.72
N GLU A 253 13.56 15.31 -28.03
CA GLU A 253 14.61 14.79 -28.92
C GLU A 253 16.02 15.33 -28.56
N ARG A 254 16.12 16.59 -28.11
CA ARG A 254 17.38 17.18 -27.63
C ARG A 254 18.00 16.48 -26.42
N PHE A 255 17.20 15.79 -25.63
CA PHE A 255 17.67 15.05 -24.48
C PHE A 255 18.20 13.66 -24.85
N VAL A 256 17.89 13.18 -26.03
CA VAL A 256 18.28 11.87 -26.56
C VAL A 256 19.20 12.01 -27.79
N ASN A 257 20.05 13.01 -27.80
CA ASN A 257 21.03 13.28 -28.88
C ASN A 257 20.36 13.50 -30.27
N ASP A 258 19.27 14.28 -30.28
CA ASP A 258 18.45 14.60 -31.45
C ASP A 258 17.85 13.38 -32.18
N LYS A 259 17.74 12.25 -31.51
CA LYS A 259 17.03 11.08 -32.03
C LYS A 259 15.52 11.34 -32.04
N HIS A 260 14.86 11.00 -33.12
CA HIS A 260 13.40 11.08 -33.20
C HIS A 260 12.73 10.07 -32.29
N VAL A 261 11.71 10.53 -31.53
CA VAL A 261 10.91 9.69 -30.63
C VAL A 261 9.48 9.62 -31.16
N GLY A 262 9.11 8.49 -31.73
CA GLY A 262 7.75 8.24 -32.21
C GLY A 262 6.79 7.94 -31.09
N VAL A 263 5.49 7.94 -31.38
CA VAL A 263 4.42 7.72 -30.39
C VAL A 263 4.54 6.34 -29.74
N LYS A 264 4.83 5.30 -30.52
CA LYS A 264 4.98 3.93 -30.01
C LYS A 264 6.21 3.81 -29.12
N GLU A 265 7.33 4.31 -29.60
CA GLU A 265 8.62 4.30 -28.89
C GLU A 265 8.51 5.05 -27.55
N GLY A 266 7.83 6.20 -27.54
CA GLY A 266 7.59 6.97 -26.34
C GLY A 266 6.70 6.26 -25.32
N ARG A 267 5.67 5.54 -25.79
CA ARG A 267 4.81 4.72 -24.91
C ARG A 267 5.53 3.48 -24.35
N ASP A 268 6.34 2.82 -25.18
CA ASP A 268 7.14 1.67 -24.74
C ASP A 268 8.19 2.12 -23.69
N TRP A 269 8.80 3.29 -23.90
CA TRP A 269 9.73 3.90 -22.95
C TRP A 269 9.03 4.25 -21.62
N ALA A 270 7.84 4.86 -21.68
CA ALA A 270 7.05 5.18 -20.50
C ALA A 270 6.69 3.93 -19.68
N ALA A 271 6.20 2.89 -20.34
CA ALA A 271 5.83 1.65 -19.67
C ALA A 271 7.04 0.98 -18.97
N ALA A 272 8.21 0.99 -19.60
CA ALA A 272 9.44 0.49 -19.00
C ALA A 272 9.92 1.36 -17.83
N ALA A 273 9.77 2.69 -17.92
CA ALA A 273 10.14 3.63 -16.87
C ALA A 273 9.23 3.48 -15.62
N GLU A 274 7.93 3.32 -15.80
CA GLU A 274 6.97 3.06 -14.71
C GLU A 274 7.30 1.75 -13.97
N GLN A 275 7.64 0.69 -14.70
CA GLN A 275 8.14 -0.54 -14.09
C GLN A 275 9.48 -0.33 -13.38
N GLY A 276 10.36 0.50 -13.95
CA GLY A 276 11.66 0.84 -13.38
C GLY A 276 11.53 1.52 -12.02
N VAL A 277 10.63 2.48 -11.89
CA VAL A 277 10.35 3.19 -10.63
C VAL A 277 10.01 2.23 -9.50
N SER A 278 9.20 1.22 -9.76
CA SER A 278 8.80 0.22 -8.75
C SER A 278 9.95 -0.67 -8.25
N ARG A 279 11.08 -0.71 -8.97
CA ARG A 279 12.29 -1.47 -8.59
C ARG A 279 13.34 -0.62 -7.89
N LEU A 280 13.18 0.71 -7.85
CA LEU A 280 14.10 1.61 -7.17
C LEU A 280 13.92 1.58 -5.65
N GLY A 281 15.00 1.83 -4.92
CA GLY A 281 14.91 2.15 -3.50
C GLY A 281 14.24 3.52 -3.28
N VAL A 282 13.73 3.76 -2.08
CA VAL A 282 12.91 4.94 -1.73
C VAL A 282 13.54 6.26 -2.16
N ASP A 283 14.83 6.48 -1.86
CA ASP A 283 15.51 7.75 -2.17
C ASP A 283 15.73 7.92 -3.68
N ALA A 284 16.11 6.86 -4.39
CA ALA A 284 16.28 6.89 -5.84
C ALA A 284 14.94 7.07 -6.57
N CYS A 285 13.88 6.46 -6.08
CA CYS A 285 12.51 6.64 -6.58
C CYS A 285 12.10 8.12 -6.44
N ARG A 286 12.25 8.71 -5.26
CA ARG A 286 11.93 10.12 -5.02
C ARG A 286 12.74 11.04 -5.96
N ALA A 287 14.05 10.82 -6.05
CA ALA A 287 14.91 11.62 -6.93
C ALA A 287 14.49 11.53 -8.42
N ALA A 288 14.09 10.34 -8.89
CA ALA A 288 13.61 10.13 -10.25
C ALA A 288 12.29 10.88 -10.51
N LEU A 289 11.34 10.82 -9.58
CA LEU A 289 10.04 11.49 -9.68
C LEU A 289 10.19 13.03 -9.62
N ASP A 290 11.00 13.55 -8.70
CA ASP A 290 11.30 14.98 -8.59
C ASP A 290 11.99 15.50 -9.85
N ARG A 291 12.91 14.71 -10.43
CA ARG A 291 13.56 15.05 -11.70
C ARG A 291 12.58 15.04 -12.86
N ALA A 292 11.68 14.09 -12.93
CA ALA A 292 10.63 14.04 -13.96
C ALA A 292 9.70 15.26 -13.89
N ASP A 293 9.28 15.68 -12.68
CA ASP A 293 8.51 16.91 -12.49
C ASP A 293 9.29 18.18 -12.91
N ALA A 294 10.63 18.22 -12.69
CA ALA A 294 11.47 19.29 -13.20
C ALA A 294 11.53 19.30 -14.75
N LEU A 295 11.62 18.13 -15.37
CA LEU A 295 11.62 17.99 -16.82
C LEU A 295 10.30 18.40 -17.46
N LEU A 296 9.13 18.18 -16.80
CA LEU A 296 7.86 18.74 -17.28
C LEU A 296 7.90 20.27 -17.38
N ARG A 297 8.56 20.94 -16.45
CA ARG A 297 8.76 22.42 -16.47
C ARG A 297 9.70 22.83 -17.59
N ASP A 298 10.84 22.12 -17.74
CA ASP A 298 11.83 22.38 -18.80
C ASP A 298 11.19 22.23 -20.19
N LEU A 299 10.30 21.24 -20.35
CA LEU A 299 9.55 20.97 -21.58
C LEU A 299 8.30 21.84 -21.73
N ARG A 300 7.95 22.65 -20.72
CA ARG A 300 6.78 23.57 -20.69
C ARG A 300 5.45 22.84 -20.88
N ILE A 301 5.27 21.72 -20.19
CA ILE A 301 4.05 20.90 -20.21
C ILE A 301 3.57 20.52 -18.79
N SER A 302 3.93 21.30 -17.77
CA SER A 302 3.48 21.05 -16.39
C SER A 302 1.95 21.01 -16.25
N GLU A 303 1.22 21.73 -17.10
CA GLU A 303 -0.25 21.72 -17.12
C GLU A 303 -0.85 20.37 -17.52
N PHE A 304 -0.07 19.52 -18.19
CA PHE A 304 -0.48 18.17 -18.60
C PHE A 304 -0.02 17.07 -17.62
N ALA A 305 0.58 17.42 -16.48
CA ALA A 305 1.07 16.45 -15.49
C ALA A 305 -0.02 15.43 -15.09
N GLN A 306 -1.28 15.86 -15.01
CA GLN A 306 -2.45 15.03 -14.68
C GLN A 306 -2.64 13.80 -15.59
N LEU A 307 -1.98 13.73 -16.73
CA LEU A 307 -2.00 12.58 -17.63
C LEU A 307 -1.11 11.43 -17.15
N SER A 308 -0.26 11.66 -16.15
CA SER A 308 0.57 10.62 -15.53
C SER A 308 -0.13 9.95 -14.35
N ASP A 309 0.02 8.63 -14.22
CA ASP A 309 -0.43 7.87 -13.04
C ASP A 309 0.65 7.73 -11.95
N VAL A 310 1.85 8.34 -12.15
CA VAL A 310 3.03 8.10 -11.31
C VAL A 310 3.62 9.38 -10.73
N LEU A 311 3.54 10.53 -11.44
CA LEU A 311 4.20 11.76 -11.04
C LEU A 311 3.52 12.45 -9.86
N PRO A 312 4.27 12.93 -8.83
CA PRO A 312 3.69 13.63 -7.67
C PRO A 312 2.83 14.83 -8.05
N SER A 313 3.31 15.66 -8.99
CA SER A 313 2.55 16.83 -9.47
C SER A 313 1.22 16.45 -10.14
N ALA A 314 1.13 15.25 -10.73
CA ALA A 314 -0.09 14.72 -11.29
C ALA A 314 -1.13 14.42 -10.21
N LEU A 315 -0.70 13.79 -9.11
CA LEU A 315 -1.59 13.52 -7.98
C LEU A 315 -2.16 14.80 -7.40
N ASP A 316 -1.31 15.80 -7.13
CA ASP A 316 -1.74 17.09 -6.59
C ASP A 316 -2.74 17.80 -7.50
N GLN A 317 -2.51 17.76 -8.81
CA GLN A 317 -3.42 18.36 -9.77
C GLN A 317 -4.76 17.62 -9.82
N ARG A 318 -4.77 16.27 -9.82
CA ARG A 318 -5.98 15.46 -9.76
C ARG A 318 -6.77 15.69 -8.46
N LEU A 319 -6.08 15.83 -7.33
CA LEU A 319 -6.71 16.14 -6.04
C LEU A 319 -7.30 17.55 -6.01
N LYS A 320 -6.69 18.53 -6.67
CA LYS A 320 -7.26 19.87 -6.86
C LYS A 320 -8.52 19.84 -7.73
N GLU A 321 -8.53 19.08 -8.81
CA GLU A 321 -9.72 18.88 -9.64
C GLU A 321 -10.85 18.19 -8.84
N PHE A 322 -10.51 17.18 -8.05
CA PHE A 322 -11.46 16.55 -7.13
C PHE A 322 -12.02 17.55 -6.11
N ALA A 323 -11.17 18.41 -5.51
CA ALA A 323 -11.58 19.44 -4.56
C ALA A 323 -12.56 20.43 -5.19
N ARG A 324 -12.31 20.88 -6.42
CA ARG A 324 -13.22 21.77 -7.17
C ARG A 324 -14.57 21.10 -7.45
N ALA A 325 -14.55 19.85 -7.91
CA ALA A 325 -15.77 19.07 -8.16
C ALA A 325 -16.58 18.87 -6.87
N LEU A 326 -15.92 18.52 -5.77
CA LEU A 326 -16.55 18.36 -4.46
C LEU A 326 -17.17 19.67 -3.97
N SER A 327 -16.44 20.80 -4.06
CA SER A 327 -16.94 22.12 -3.66
C SER A 327 -18.15 22.54 -4.49
N ALA A 328 -18.13 22.31 -5.79
CA ALA A 328 -19.26 22.61 -6.68
C ALA A 328 -20.49 21.75 -6.31
N HIS A 329 -20.29 20.46 -6.05
CA HIS A 329 -21.37 19.56 -5.64
C HIS A 329 -21.96 19.96 -4.27
N VAL A 330 -21.13 20.33 -3.31
CA VAL A 330 -21.58 20.78 -1.98
C VAL A 330 -22.41 22.06 -2.08
N ALA A 331 -22.06 22.98 -3.01
CA ALA A 331 -22.83 24.20 -3.23
C ALA A 331 -24.18 23.94 -3.88
N GLU A 332 -24.25 23.00 -4.83
CA GLU A 332 -25.46 22.61 -5.54
C GLU A 332 -25.47 21.08 -5.80
N PRO A 333 -26.01 20.29 -4.86
CA PRO A 333 -26.07 18.84 -5.01
C PRO A 333 -27.04 18.42 -6.13
N THR A 334 -26.48 17.88 -7.22
CA THR A 334 -27.20 17.34 -8.39
C THR A 334 -26.54 16.06 -8.89
N GLU A 335 -27.25 15.23 -9.64
CA GLU A 335 -26.67 14.04 -10.26
C GLU A 335 -25.45 14.36 -11.17
N PRO A 336 -25.48 15.39 -12.04
CA PRO A 336 -24.32 15.74 -12.86
C PRO A 336 -23.12 16.19 -12.03
N SER A 337 -23.32 16.97 -10.95
CA SER A 337 -22.23 17.39 -10.07
C SER A 337 -21.65 16.23 -9.28
N LEU A 338 -22.48 15.27 -8.83
CA LEU A 338 -22.04 14.03 -8.21
C LEU A 338 -21.19 13.20 -9.18
N GLN A 339 -21.61 13.06 -10.42
CA GLN A 339 -20.85 12.33 -11.44
C GLN A 339 -19.44 12.94 -11.62
N GLN A 340 -19.32 14.28 -11.59
CA GLN A 340 -18.01 14.94 -11.65
C GLN A 340 -17.15 14.60 -10.42
N VAL A 341 -17.73 14.60 -9.22
CA VAL A 341 -17.02 14.16 -8.01
C VAL A 341 -16.49 12.73 -8.18
N GLU A 342 -17.33 11.82 -8.66
CA GLU A 342 -16.96 10.40 -8.86
C GLU A 342 -15.81 10.26 -9.85
N VAL A 343 -15.91 10.90 -11.02
CA VAL A 343 -14.85 10.85 -12.06
C VAL A 343 -13.52 11.39 -11.56
N GLN A 344 -13.52 12.55 -10.89
CA GLN A 344 -12.27 13.16 -10.41
C GLN A 344 -11.67 12.39 -9.22
N ALA A 345 -12.51 11.88 -8.33
CA ALA A 345 -12.04 10.99 -7.25
C ALA A 345 -11.38 9.73 -7.82
N GLU A 346 -11.99 9.11 -8.82
CA GLU A 346 -11.48 7.91 -9.44
C GLU A 346 -10.12 8.12 -10.10
N ARG A 347 -9.96 9.25 -10.81
CA ARG A 347 -8.67 9.65 -11.39
C ARG A 347 -7.59 9.81 -10.32
N ALA A 348 -7.93 10.44 -9.18
CA ALA A 348 -6.99 10.57 -8.07
C ALA A 348 -6.65 9.22 -7.42
N LEU A 349 -7.66 8.35 -7.22
CA LEU A 349 -7.49 7.03 -6.58
C LEU A 349 -6.74 6.01 -7.45
N LYS A 350 -6.75 6.17 -8.79
CA LYS A 350 -5.94 5.34 -9.72
C LYS A 350 -4.44 5.63 -9.61
N HIS A 351 -4.06 6.80 -9.10
CA HIS A 351 -2.66 7.20 -9.02
C HIS A 351 -1.87 6.28 -8.09
N THR A 352 -0.68 5.84 -8.52
CA THR A 352 0.13 4.85 -7.78
C THR A 352 0.48 5.29 -6.36
N LEU A 353 0.82 6.56 -6.16
CA LEU A 353 1.14 7.12 -4.83
C LEU A 353 -0.04 7.07 -3.85
N MET A 354 -1.28 7.02 -4.32
CA MET A 354 -2.45 6.90 -3.44
C MET A 354 -2.51 5.54 -2.73
N ASN A 355 -1.88 4.51 -3.27
CA ASN A 355 -1.82 3.18 -2.63
C ASN A 355 -0.95 3.20 -1.37
N GLU A 356 0.05 4.07 -1.32
CA GLU A 356 0.96 4.24 -0.19
C GLU A 356 0.42 5.23 0.84
N GLN A 357 -0.51 6.10 0.45
CA GLN A 357 -1.11 7.15 1.28
C GLN A 357 -2.49 6.73 1.82
N GLY A 358 -2.54 5.63 2.55
CA GLY A 358 -3.79 5.04 3.05
C GLY A 358 -4.75 6.04 3.71
N PRO A 359 -4.32 6.93 4.63
CA PRO A 359 -5.20 7.93 5.24
C PRO A 359 -5.75 8.98 4.25
N ARG A 360 -4.96 9.38 3.25
CA ARG A 360 -5.37 10.32 2.20
C ARG A 360 -6.39 9.67 1.26
N ARG A 361 -6.13 8.42 0.88
CA ARG A 361 -7.07 7.58 0.11
C ARG A 361 -8.42 7.48 0.81
N GLU A 362 -8.40 7.13 2.10
CA GLU A 362 -9.62 7.01 2.91
C GLU A 362 -10.43 8.31 2.94
N ARG A 363 -9.77 9.49 3.09
CA ARG A 363 -10.47 10.78 3.05
C ARG A 363 -11.16 11.06 1.72
N VAL A 364 -10.51 10.75 0.59
CA VAL A 364 -11.15 10.88 -0.74
C VAL A 364 -12.39 9.97 -0.83
N GLU A 365 -12.29 8.72 -0.38
CA GLU A 365 -13.41 7.77 -0.37
C GLU A 365 -14.55 8.24 0.54
N MET A 366 -14.23 8.77 1.73
CA MET A 366 -15.24 9.30 2.65
C MET A 366 -15.93 10.56 2.14
N ALA A 367 -15.18 11.44 1.45
CA ALA A 367 -15.76 12.61 0.80
C ALA A 367 -16.72 12.22 -0.34
N ARG A 368 -16.41 11.19 -1.13
CA ARG A 368 -17.32 10.61 -2.14
C ARG A 368 -18.60 10.09 -1.50
N ARG A 369 -18.49 9.36 -0.39
CA ARG A 369 -19.64 8.84 0.36
C ARG A 369 -20.55 9.96 0.85
N LEU A 370 -19.96 11.02 1.44
CA LEU A 370 -20.72 12.18 1.87
C LEU A 370 -21.38 12.92 0.70
N ALA A 371 -20.70 13.08 -0.44
CA ALA A 371 -21.28 13.68 -1.64
C ALA A 371 -22.54 12.92 -2.09
N ARG A 372 -22.51 11.60 -2.13
CA ARG A 372 -23.68 10.76 -2.42
C ARG A 372 -24.80 10.94 -1.40
N TRP A 373 -24.42 10.94 -0.12
CA TRP A 373 -25.40 11.16 0.95
C TRP A 373 -26.05 12.55 0.88
N LEU A 374 -25.32 13.59 0.50
CA LEU A 374 -25.88 14.94 0.34
C LEU A 374 -26.97 14.99 -0.73
N LEU A 375 -26.93 14.10 -1.71
CA LEU A 375 -27.96 13.98 -2.76
C LEU A 375 -29.12 13.04 -2.36
N SER A 376 -28.88 12.08 -1.43
CA SER A 376 -29.92 11.14 -1.01
C SER A 376 -31.10 11.81 -0.31
N PRO A 377 -32.32 11.28 -0.34
CA PRO A 377 -33.45 11.87 0.40
C PRO A 377 -33.21 11.86 1.90
N MET A 378 -33.67 12.88 2.61
CA MET A 378 -33.66 12.87 4.07
C MET A 378 -34.68 11.88 4.63
N ALA A 379 -34.36 11.31 5.80
CA ALA A 379 -35.33 10.50 6.52
C ALA A 379 -36.58 11.30 6.85
N SER A 380 -37.72 10.74 6.50
CA SER A 380 -39.04 11.30 6.84
C SER A 380 -39.59 10.72 8.14
N GLY A 381 -38.71 10.21 9.05
CA GLY A 381 -39.14 9.58 10.30
C GLY A 381 -40.05 10.48 11.12
N THR A 382 -41.27 10.09 11.30
CA THR A 382 -42.27 10.82 12.08
C THR A 382 -42.30 10.41 13.53
N SER A 383 -41.70 9.27 13.86
CA SER A 383 -41.65 8.70 15.23
C SER A 383 -40.21 8.61 15.75
N LEU A 384 -40.03 8.62 17.07
CA LEU A 384 -38.74 8.43 17.68
C LEU A 384 -38.10 7.07 17.32
N PRO A 385 -38.82 5.93 17.37
CA PRO A 385 -38.24 4.63 17.00
C PRO A 385 -37.66 4.60 15.57
N GLU A 386 -38.37 5.22 14.59
CA GLU A 386 -37.86 5.34 13.20
C GLU A 386 -36.61 6.20 13.13
N SER A 387 -36.59 7.32 13.86
CA SER A 387 -35.46 8.23 13.90
C SER A 387 -34.22 7.59 14.57
N VAL A 388 -34.40 6.81 15.62
CA VAL A 388 -33.34 6.02 16.29
C VAL A 388 -32.79 4.96 15.34
N GLN A 389 -33.65 4.26 14.62
CA GLN A 389 -33.23 3.26 13.62
C GLN A 389 -32.45 3.92 12.48
N TRP A 390 -32.92 5.05 11.97
CA TRP A 390 -32.22 5.79 10.95
C TRP A 390 -30.83 6.26 11.42
N GLN A 391 -30.73 6.75 12.66
CA GLN A 391 -29.40 7.11 13.23
C GLN A 391 -28.44 5.93 13.24
N ALA A 392 -28.89 4.73 13.60
CA ALA A 392 -28.03 3.55 13.66
C ALA A 392 -27.67 3.02 12.27
N ASP A 393 -28.59 3.13 11.30
CA ASP A 393 -28.45 2.53 9.97
C ASP A 393 -27.75 3.46 8.98
N GLU A 394 -27.96 4.76 9.08
CA GLU A 394 -27.42 5.75 8.14
C GLU A 394 -26.63 6.86 8.84
N GLY A 395 -27.22 7.48 9.87
CA GLY A 395 -26.61 8.60 10.58
C GLY A 395 -25.22 8.28 11.14
N ALA A 396 -25.02 7.07 11.64
CA ALA A 396 -23.74 6.57 12.12
C ALA A 396 -22.65 6.57 11.03
N TYR A 397 -23.02 6.19 9.80
CA TYR A 397 -22.08 6.20 8.66
C TYR A 397 -21.77 7.62 8.18
N VAL A 398 -22.74 8.54 8.23
CA VAL A 398 -22.50 9.97 7.98
C VAL A 398 -21.51 10.53 8.99
N ASP A 399 -21.70 10.24 10.28
CA ASP A 399 -20.83 10.68 11.34
C ASP A 399 -19.41 10.09 11.16
N TRP A 400 -19.29 8.80 10.86
CA TRP A 400 -17.99 8.18 10.52
C TRP A 400 -17.30 8.87 9.35
N ALA A 401 -18.00 9.07 8.24
CA ALA A 401 -17.41 9.67 7.04
C ALA A 401 -16.91 11.12 7.32
N ARG A 402 -17.74 11.97 7.98
CA ARG A 402 -17.36 13.36 8.26
C ARG A 402 -16.19 13.48 9.24
N PHE A 403 -16.11 12.58 10.24
CA PHE A 403 -15.01 12.60 11.19
C PHE A 403 -13.67 12.27 10.53
N ARG A 404 -13.65 11.42 9.50
CA ARG A 404 -12.44 11.16 8.73
C ARG A 404 -11.91 12.38 7.98
N LEU A 405 -12.77 13.33 7.64
CA LEU A 405 -12.39 14.57 6.96
C LEU A 405 -11.85 15.66 7.90
N LEU A 406 -11.95 15.50 9.23
CA LEU A 406 -11.44 16.48 10.22
C LEU A 406 -9.95 16.77 10.07
N GLY A 407 -9.16 15.77 9.69
CA GLY A 407 -7.71 15.90 9.49
C GLY A 407 -7.28 16.80 8.33
N GLY A 408 -8.22 17.23 7.47
CA GLY A 408 -7.90 18.04 6.31
C GLY A 408 -6.92 17.37 5.33
N ASP A 409 -6.19 18.20 4.60
CA ASP A 409 -5.13 17.76 3.67
C ASP A 409 -4.04 18.84 3.60
N GLU A 410 -2.84 18.48 3.11
CA GLU A 410 -1.74 19.43 2.87
C GLU A 410 -2.09 20.43 1.76
N LEU A 411 -2.91 20.00 0.79
CA LEU A 411 -3.44 20.88 -0.26
C LEU A 411 -4.59 21.71 0.31
N THR A 412 -4.40 23.03 0.37
CA THR A 412 -5.37 23.98 0.93
C THR A 412 -6.74 23.84 0.27
N GLU A 413 -6.80 23.76 -1.06
CA GLU A 413 -8.06 23.65 -1.80
C GLU A 413 -8.83 22.37 -1.43
N LEU A 414 -8.12 21.26 -1.19
CA LEU A 414 -8.73 20.00 -0.79
C LEU A 414 -9.20 20.04 0.67
N SER A 415 -8.39 20.64 1.56
CA SER A 415 -8.75 20.86 2.96
C SER A 415 -10.02 21.73 3.08
N ASP A 416 -10.11 22.80 2.30
CA ASP A 416 -11.28 23.69 2.26
C ASP A 416 -12.52 22.95 1.73
N ALA A 417 -12.38 22.13 0.70
CA ALA A 417 -13.46 21.31 0.16
C ALA A 417 -13.98 20.30 1.19
N TYR A 418 -13.08 19.63 1.93
CA TYR A 418 -13.46 18.73 3.03
C TYR A 418 -14.20 19.49 4.15
N ALA A 419 -13.72 20.67 4.52
CA ALA A 419 -14.39 21.51 5.52
C ALA A 419 -15.77 21.97 5.06
N ALA A 420 -15.93 22.32 3.77
CA ALA A 420 -17.22 22.67 3.20
C ALA A 420 -18.20 21.47 3.20
N CYS A 421 -17.73 20.30 2.81
CA CYS A 421 -18.51 19.07 2.81
C CYS A 421 -18.99 18.69 4.23
N ARG A 422 -18.11 18.79 5.24
CA ARG A 422 -18.47 18.59 6.64
C ARG A 422 -19.52 19.58 7.11
N ARG A 423 -19.36 20.89 6.84
CA ARG A 423 -20.35 21.92 7.22
C ARG A 423 -21.73 21.64 6.62
N ALA A 424 -21.78 21.23 5.35
CA ALA A 424 -23.04 20.85 4.70
C ALA A 424 -23.67 19.63 5.37
N ALA A 425 -22.86 18.62 5.73
CA ALA A 425 -23.33 17.45 6.45
C ALA A 425 -23.89 17.82 7.84
N ILE A 426 -23.18 18.67 8.61
CA ILE A 426 -23.64 19.15 9.93
C ILE A 426 -24.97 19.90 9.81
N ALA A 427 -25.07 20.85 8.88
CA ALA A 427 -26.31 21.61 8.69
C ALA A 427 -27.52 20.73 8.38
N ARG A 428 -27.31 19.71 7.56
CA ARG A 428 -28.36 18.73 7.24
C ARG A 428 -28.69 17.84 8.45
N ARG A 429 -27.65 17.43 9.23
CA ARG A 429 -27.81 16.66 10.48
C ARG A 429 -28.53 17.46 11.57
N ASP A 430 -28.24 18.75 11.73
CA ASP A 430 -28.91 19.61 12.71
C ASP A 430 -30.42 19.74 12.44
N SER A 431 -30.80 19.78 11.17
CA SER A 431 -32.22 19.76 10.79
C SER A 431 -32.93 18.47 11.27
N PHE A 432 -32.27 17.32 11.13
CA PHE A 432 -32.74 16.05 11.66
C PHE A 432 -32.74 16.01 13.20
N ALA A 433 -31.67 16.49 13.84
CA ALA A 433 -31.53 16.48 15.30
C ALA A 433 -32.64 17.30 16.00
N LYS A 434 -33.09 18.38 15.37
CA LYS A 434 -34.22 19.18 15.89
C LYS A 434 -35.53 18.40 15.90
N VAL A 435 -35.83 17.70 14.78
CA VAL A 435 -37.02 16.85 14.69
C VAL A 435 -36.93 15.67 15.65
N PHE A 436 -35.75 15.05 15.74
CA PHE A 436 -35.46 13.95 16.66
C PHE A 436 -35.71 14.36 18.12
N ALA A 437 -35.19 15.51 18.55
CA ALA A 437 -35.34 15.98 19.93
C ALA A 437 -36.83 16.26 20.27
N GLN A 438 -37.60 16.84 19.32
CA GLN A 438 -39.03 17.04 19.49
C GLN A 438 -39.80 15.71 19.59
N ALA A 439 -39.49 14.75 18.71
CA ALA A 439 -40.06 13.40 18.77
C ALA A 439 -39.73 12.69 20.10
N LEU A 440 -38.49 12.86 20.60
CA LEU A 440 -38.05 12.34 21.91
C LEU A 440 -38.86 12.91 23.06
N ALA A 441 -39.08 14.23 23.09
CA ALA A 441 -39.84 14.88 24.14
C ALA A 441 -41.31 14.39 24.16
N GLN A 442 -41.93 14.27 22.99
CA GLN A 442 -43.29 13.73 22.88
C GLN A 442 -43.38 12.27 23.29
N TRP A 443 -42.43 11.44 22.86
CA TRP A 443 -42.37 10.02 23.18
C TRP A 443 -42.12 9.80 24.68
N ASN A 444 -41.26 10.57 25.31
CA ASN A 444 -40.93 10.47 26.72
C ASN A 444 -42.06 10.97 27.64
N ALA A 445 -42.95 11.86 27.16
CA ALA A 445 -44.14 12.29 27.88
C ALA A 445 -45.24 11.25 27.92
N GLN A 446 -45.18 10.25 27.03
CA GLN A 446 -46.03 9.07 27.03
C GLN A 446 -45.35 7.93 27.80
N THR A 447 -45.99 6.78 28.00
CA THR A 447 -45.30 5.58 28.52
C THR A 447 -44.49 4.97 27.38
N PRO A 448 -43.14 5.11 27.39
CA PRO A 448 -42.32 4.60 26.30
C PRO A 448 -42.38 3.09 26.25
N GLU A 449 -42.71 2.55 25.08
CA GLU A 449 -42.70 1.10 24.83
C GLU A 449 -41.60 0.74 23.82
N ASN A 450 -41.13 -0.48 23.94
CA ASN A 450 -40.23 -1.03 22.93
C ASN A 450 -40.96 -1.20 21.59
N SER A 451 -40.32 -0.77 20.54
CA SER A 451 -40.90 -0.86 19.19
C SER A 451 -39.92 -1.58 18.24
N GLY A 452 -40.32 -2.74 17.78
CA GLY A 452 -39.53 -3.52 16.82
C GLY A 452 -38.14 -3.85 17.40
N ARG A 453 -37.06 -3.33 16.75
CA ARG A 453 -35.66 -3.55 17.15
C ARG A 453 -35.13 -2.49 18.13
N VAL A 454 -35.91 -1.51 18.51
CA VAL A 454 -35.50 -0.48 19.49
C VAL A 454 -35.68 -1.01 20.91
N VAL A 455 -34.61 -0.97 21.70
CA VAL A 455 -34.55 -1.48 23.06
C VAL A 455 -34.12 -0.37 24.01
N LEU A 456 -34.87 -0.15 25.09
CA LEU A 456 -34.45 0.79 26.15
C LEU A 456 -33.29 0.17 26.93
N VAL A 457 -32.26 0.98 27.25
CA VAL A 457 -31.07 0.43 27.93
C VAL A 457 -31.40 -0.26 29.25
N GLU A 458 -32.37 0.27 30.02
CA GLU A 458 -32.86 -0.34 31.29
C GLU A 458 -33.60 -1.65 31.07
N GLN A 459 -33.89 -2.04 29.85
CA GLN A 459 -34.54 -3.31 29.51
C GLN A 459 -33.61 -4.27 28.72
N ALA A 460 -32.37 -3.86 28.49
CA ALA A 460 -31.42 -4.63 27.68
C ALA A 460 -31.13 -6.01 28.32
N LEU A 461 -31.03 -6.06 29.67
CA LEU A 461 -30.77 -7.31 30.40
C LEU A 461 -31.90 -8.31 30.22
N ASP A 462 -33.16 -7.87 30.29
CA ASP A 462 -34.35 -8.72 30.14
C ASP A 462 -34.59 -9.15 28.68
N ARG A 463 -34.42 -8.23 27.73
CA ARG A 463 -34.84 -8.45 26.34
C ARG A 463 -33.77 -9.05 25.43
N VAL A 464 -32.52 -8.82 25.75
CA VAL A 464 -31.41 -9.25 24.87
C VAL A 464 -30.49 -10.22 25.61
N VAL A 465 -30.01 -9.86 26.79
CA VAL A 465 -28.96 -10.63 27.47
C VAL A 465 -29.52 -11.93 28.04
N ALA A 466 -30.57 -11.88 28.85
CA ALA A 466 -31.14 -13.05 29.55
C ALA A 466 -31.69 -14.12 28.59
N PRO A 467 -32.42 -13.79 27.51
CA PRO A 467 -32.90 -14.79 26.56
C PRO A 467 -31.76 -15.58 25.89
N ILE A 468 -30.64 -14.90 25.54
CA ILE A 468 -29.48 -15.57 24.96
C ILE A 468 -28.78 -16.39 26.07
N ALA A 469 -28.60 -15.80 27.26
CA ALA A 469 -27.94 -16.44 28.37
C ALA A 469 -28.66 -17.70 28.85
N ALA A 470 -29.94 -17.84 28.60
CA ALA A 470 -30.69 -19.08 28.91
C ALA A 470 -30.19 -20.30 28.14
N THR A 471 -29.57 -20.10 27.00
CA THR A 471 -29.12 -21.18 26.10
C THR A 471 -27.61 -21.25 25.88
N GLN A 472 -26.92 -20.12 25.96
CA GLN A 472 -25.47 -19.98 25.66
C GLN A 472 -24.79 -19.10 26.70
N PRO A 473 -23.50 -19.34 27.05
CA PRO A 473 -22.72 -18.40 27.83
C PRO A 473 -22.55 -17.07 27.12
N VAL A 474 -22.75 -15.97 27.81
CA VAL A 474 -22.71 -14.61 27.27
C VAL A 474 -21.55 -13.82 27.88
N LEU A 475 -20.88 -13.01 27.06
CA LEU A 475 -20.10 -11.85 27.47
C LEU A 475 -20.86 -10.59 27.07
N LEU A 476 -21.33 -9.80 28.04
CA LEU A 476 -21.87 -8.48 27.83
C LEU A 476 -20.72 -7.46 27.91
N LEU A 477 -20.38 -6.82 26.82
CA LEU A 477 -19.38 -5.75 26.74
C LEU A 477 -20.11 -4.40 26.66
N VAL A 478 -20.05 -3.63 27.74
CA VAL A 478 -20.55 -2.25 27.81
C VAL A 478 -19.38 -1.31 27.58
N MET A 479 -19.35 -0.66 26.44
CA MET A 479 -18.32 0.30 26.09
C MET A 479 -18.82 1.72 26.40
N ASP A 480 -18.27 2.30 27.46
CA ASP A 480 -18.65 3.62 27.98
C ASP A 480 -18.46 4.72 26.91
N GLY A 481 -19.50 5.47 26.62
CA GLY A 481 -19.49 6.55 25.64
C GLY A 481 -19.40 6.12 24.17
N LEU A 482 -19.61 4.84 23.81
CA LEU A 482 -19.47 4.34 22.44
C LEU A 482 -20.63 4.79 21.56
N SER A 483 -20.38 5.73 20.65
CA SER A 483 -21.33 6.10 19.60
C SER A 483 -21.45 5.03 18.52
N ASN A 484 -22.58 5.02 17.77
CA ASN A 484 -22.76 4.10 16.66
C ASN A 484 -21.71 4.27 15.55
N SER A 485 -21.21 5.48 15.32
CA SER A 485 -20.17 5.72 14.30
C SER A 485 -18.86 5.03 14.65
N ILE A 486 -18.38 5.17 15.90
CA ILE A 486 -17.17 4.46 16.37
C ILE A 486 -17.42 2.95 16.41
N PHE A 487 -18.60 2.50 16.84
CA PHE A 487 -18.95 1.07 16.80
C PHE A 487 -18.85 0.50 15.37
N ARG A 488 -19.44 1.16 14.38
CA ARG A 488 -19.38 0.69 12.98
C ARG A 488 -17.95 0.68 12.44
N GLU A 489 -17.11 1.62 12.82
CA GLU A 489 -15.70 1.65 12.45
C GLU A 489 -14.90 0.52 13.11
N LEU A 490 -15.01 0.35 14.43
CA LEU A 490 -14.30 -0.66 15.20
C LEU A 490 -14.64 -2.09 14.72
N PHE A 491 -15.92 -2.36 14.50
CA PHE A 491 -16.41 -3.69 14.15
C PHE A 491 -16.62 -3.90 12.64
N ALA A 492 -16.20 -2.95 11.78
CA ALA A 492 -16.27 -3.09 10.32
C ALA A 492 -15.58 -4.37 9.79
N ARG A 493 -14.60 -4.88 10.52
CA ARG A 493 -13.84 -6.09 10.19
C ARG A 493 -13.99 -7.20 11.24
N ALA A 494 -15.12 -7.27 11.94
CA ALA A 494 -15.35 -8.28 12.98
C ALA A 494 -15.11 -9.72 12.49
N THR A 495 -15.46 -10.01 11.25
CA THR A 495 -15.25 -11.32 10.62
C THR A 495 -13.76 -11.71 10.54
N SER A 496 -12.85 -10.76 10.25
CA SER A 496 -11.42 -11.02 10.22
C SER A 496 -10.85 -11.38 11.61
N HIS A 497 -11.56 -11.01 12.67
CA HIS A 497 -11.23 -11.38 14.05
C HIS A 497 -12.01 -12.62 14.55
N GLY A 498 -12.72 -13.29 13.64
CA GLY A 498 -13.43 -14.54 13.93
C GLY A 498 -14.80 -14.36 14.58
N TRP A 499 -15.47 -13.23 14.35
CA TRP A 499 -16.80 -12.92 14.84
C TRP A 499 -17.80 -12.71 13.71
N THR A 500 -19.05 -13.19 13.91
CA THR A 500 -20.17 -12.95 12.99
C THR A 500 -21.25 -12.17 13.74
N GLU A 501 -21.64 -11.00 13.21
CA GLU A 501 -22.79 -10.25 13.72
C GLU A 501 -24.07 -11.04 13.42
N LEU A 502 -24.99 -11.10 14.38
CA LEU A 502 -26.25 -11.85 14.31
C LEU A 502 -27.45 -10.92 14.48
N VAL A 503 -28.55 -11.29 13.83
CA VAL A 503 -29.87 -10.67 13.98
C VAL A 503 -30.94 -11.71 14.33
N PRO A 504 -31.96 -11.38 15.11
CA PRO A 504 -33.10 -12.27 15.29
C PRO A 504 -33.73 -12.64 13.95
N ARG A 505 -34.24 -13.87 13.80
CA ARG A 505 -34.92 -14.32 12.55
C ARG A 505 -36.12 -13.46 12.15
N SER A 506 -36.72 -12.80 13.10
CA SER A 506 -37.85 -11.87 12.88
C SER A 506 -37.41 -10.47 12.44
N GLN A 507 -36.10 -10.21 12.28
CA GLN A 507 -35.54 -8.90 11.96
C GLN A 507 -34.49 -9.00 10.88
N GLU A 508 -34.35 -7.94 10.11
CA GLU A 508 -33.29 -7.83 9.07
C GLU A 508 -32.05 -7.08 9.54
N LYS A 509 -32.14 -6.37 10.66
CA LYS A 509 -31.04 -5.52 11.19
C LYS A 509 -30.88 -5.73 12.70
N PRO A 510 -29.70 -5.42 13.26
CA PRO A 510 -29.41 -5.54 14.69
C PRO A 510 -30.34 -4.68 15.55
N PHE A 511 -30.42 -4.99 16.82
CA PHE A 511 -31.08 -4.14 17.80
C PHE A 511 -30.39 -2.77 17.89
N VAL A 512 -31.12 -1.77 18.36
CA VAL A 512 -30.61 -0.43 18.64
C VAL A 512 -31.04 -0.02 20.03
N GLY A 513 -30.12 0.45 20.82
CA GLY A 513 -30.38 0.93 22.19
C GLY A 513 -30.77 2.40 22.24
N VAL A 514 -31.58 2.76 23.23
CA VAL A 514 -31.93 4.15 23.58
C VAL A 514 -31.48 4.39 25.01
N ALA A 515 -30.53 5.34 25.19
CA ALA A 515 -29.99 5.72 26.48
C ALA A 515 -31.06 6.34 27.43
N ALA A 516 -30.84 6.22 28.74
CA ALA A 516 -31.65 6.95 29.73
C ALA A 516 -31.25 8.43 29.77
N LEU A 517 -32.06 9.27 30.32
CA LEU A 517 -31.88 10.72 30.32
C LEU A 517 -31.58 11.27 31.73
N PRO A 518 -30.66 12.25 31.84
CA PRO A 518 -29.72 12.72 30.82
C PRO A 518 -28.75 11.63 30.39
N THR A 519 -28.17 11.72 29.18
CA THR A 519 -27.27 10.72 28.58
C THR A 519 -25.88 10.76 29.23
N ILE A 520 -25.83 10.46 30.52
CA ILE A 520 -24.60 10.44 31.34
C ILE A 520 -24.38 9.06 31.98
N THR A 521 -23.14 8.78 32.29
CA THR A 521 -22.72 7.51 32.87
C THR A 521 -23.47 7.12 34.13
N GLU A 522 -23.61 8.06 35.07
CA GLU A 522 -24.27 7.83 36.37
C GLU A 522 -25.75 7.43 36.24
N VAL A 523 -26.40 7.87 35.19
CA VAL A 523 -27.81 7.57 34.91
C VAL A 523 -27.95 6.37 33.98
N SER A 524 -27.37 6.48 32.79
CA SER A 524 -27.66 5.51 31.72
C SER A 524 -26.94 4.16 31.93
N ARG A 525 -25.67 4.17 32.37
CA ARG A 525 -24.94 2.92 32.64
C ARG A 525 -25.50 2.19 33.87
N THR A 526 -25.77 2.94 34.93
CA THR A 526 -26.36 2.34 36.11
C THR A 526 -27.75 1.77 35.83
N SER A 527 -28.57 2.47 35.04
CA SER A 527 -29.89 1.98 34.59
C SER A 527 -29.77 0.70 33.74
N LEU A 528 -28.83 0.65 32.79
CA LEU A 528 -28.54 -0.52 31.96
C LEU A 528 -28.13 -1.73 32.81
N LEU A 529 -27.15 -1.53 33.71
CA LEU A 529 -26.58 -2.61 34.50
C LEU A 529 -27.45 -3.09 35.68
N CYS A 530 -28.36 -2.24 36.14
CA CYS A 530 -29.38 -2.59 37.17
C CYS A 530 -30.69 -3.10 36.58
N GLY A 531 -30.89 -2.99 35.23
CA GLY A 531 -32.15 -3.39 34.57
C GLY A 531 -33.35 -2.53 34.98
N ARG A 532 -33.14 -1.30 35.42
CA ARG A 532 -34.19 -0.35 35.83
C ARG A 532 -33.66 1.09 35.83
N LEU A 533 -34.54 2.03 35.62
CA LEU A 533 -34.19 3.45 35.68
C LEU A 533 -33.70 3.82 37.08
N THR A 534 -32.47 4.26 37.21
CA THR A 534 -31.84 4.63 38.48
C THR A 534 -30.58 5.44 38.22
N THR A 535 -30.07 6.09 39.22
CA THR A 535 -28.76 6.77 39.23
C THR A 535 -27.83 6.11 40.24
N GLY A 536 -26.53 6.14 39.96
CA GLY A 536 -25.54 5.56 40.84
C GLY A 536 -24.15 5.46 40.24
N ALA A 537 -23.38 4.51 40.75
CA ALA A 537 -22.01 4.24 40.35
C ALA A 537 -21.71 2.72 40.51
N GLN A 538 -20.47 2.32 40.37
CA GLN A 538 -20.03 0.89 40.46
C GLN A 538 -20.58 0.16 41.74
N ALA A 539 -20.77 0.89 42.84
CA ALA A 539 -21.30 0.31 44.08
C ALA A 539 -22.75 -0.17 43.93
N GLN A 540 -23.53 0.46 43.04
CA GLN A 540 -24.91 0.06 42.72
C GLN A 540 -24.92 -0.93 41.53
N GLU A 541 -24.04 -0.71 40.55
CA GLU A 541 -24.01 -1.51 39.31
C GLU A 541 -23.67 -2.99 39.57
N ARG A 542 -22.63 -3.28 40.41
CA ARG A 542 -22.22 -4.66 40.68
C ARG A 542 -23.32 -5.50 41.35
N PRO A 543 -23.91 -5.08 42.49
CA PRO A 543 -25.00 -5.84 43.08
C PRO A 543 -26.24 -5.85 42.20
N GLY A 544 -26.58 -4.73 41.55
CA GLY A 544 -27.72 -4.69 40.61
C GLY A 544 -27.63 -5.72 39.49
N PHE A 545 -26.47 -5.84 38.87
CA PHE A 545 -26.22 -6.84 37.82
C PHE A 545 -26.22 -8.28 38.37
N ALA A 546 -25.52 -8.52 39.49
CA ALA A 546 -25.37 -9.84 40.09
C ALA A 546 -26.71 -10.42 40.56
N THR A 547 -27.63 -9.56 40.99
CA THR A 547 -28.94 -9.99 41.55
C THR A 547 -30.11 -9.76 40.62
N HIS A 548 -29.85 -9.39 39.35
CA HIS A 548 -30.91 -9.13 38.38
C HIS A 548 -31.74 -10.40 38.11
N PRO A 549 -33.07 -10.36 38.31
CA PRO A 549 -33.91 -11.58 38.33
C PRO A 549 -33.78 -12.44 37.08
N ALA A 550 -33.84 -11.82 35.89
CA ALA A 550 -33.75 -12.59 34.64
C ALA A 550 -32.35 -13.16 34.38
N LEU A 551 -31.30 -12.46 34.77
CA LEU A 551 -29.92 -12.99 34.68
C LEU A 551 -29.68 -14.12 35.68
N MET A 552 -30.21 -13.99 36.88
CA MET A 552 -30.15 -15.05 37.88
C MET A 552 -30.93 -16.32 37.46
N ALA A 553 -32.11 -16.14 36.85
CA ALA A 553 -32.88 -17.24 36.28
C ALA A 553 -32.15 -17.97 35.14
N ALA A 554 -31.36 -17.26 34.36
CA ALA A 554 -30.53 -17.82 33.31
C ALA A 554 -29.21 -18.42 33.82
N SER A 555 -28.85 -18.18 35.08
CA SER A 555 -27.57 -18.59 35.71
C SER A 555 -27.76 -19.74 36.67
N ARG A 556 -26.67 -20.44 37.00
CA ARG A 556 -26.68 -21.46 38.08
C ARG A 556 -26.55 -20.78 39.44
N ALA A 557 -27.20 -21.31 40.47
CA ALA A 557 -27.19 -20.71 41.80
C ALA A 557 -25.78 -20.45 42.37
N GLU A 558 -24.83 -21.34 42.07
CA GLU A 558 -23.44 -21.24 42.53
C GLU A 558 -22.58 -20.25 41.68
N TYR A 559 -23.09 -19.82 40.51
CA TYR A 559 -22.36 -18.99 39.57
C TYR A 559 -23.22 -17.77 39.16
N ALA A 560 -23.48 -16.90 40.16
CA ALA A 560 -24.22 -15.65 39.92
C ALA A 560 -23.53 -14.79 38.82
N PRO A 561 -24.28 -13.95 38.09
CA PRO A 561 -23.74 -13.04 37.11
C PRO A 561 -22.60 -12.19 37.67
N LYS A 562 -21.49 -12.07 36.94
CA LYS A 562 -20.32 -11.30 37.38
C LYS A 562 -20.17 -10.06 36.52
N LEU A 563 -19.85 -8.93 37.15
CA LEU A 563 -19.58 -7.65 36.48
C LEU A 563 -18.18 -7.16 36.84
N PHE A 564 -17.38 -6.87 35.84
CA PHE A 564 -16.03 -6.30 35.95
C PHE A 564 -16.01 -4.87 35.39
N HIS A 565 -15.40 -3.97 36.15
CA HIS A 565 -15.19 -2.56 35.73
C HIS A 565 -13.73 -2.32 35.33
N LYS A 566 -13.44 -1.14 34.76
CA LYS A 566 -12.10 -0.75 34.31
C LYS A 566 -10.97 -1.13 35.23
N GLY A 567 -11.14 -0.92 36.57
CA GLY A 567 -10.13 -1.25 37.60
C GLY A 567 -9.83 -2.75 37.74
N ASP A 568 -10.74 -3.62 37.31
CA ASP A 568 -10.61 -5.07 37.40
C ASP A 568 -9.99 -5.70 36.14
N LEU A 569 -9.87 -4.94 35.05
CA LEU A 569 -9.54 -5.48 33.73
C LEU A 569 -8.03 -5.72 33.51
N ALA A 570 -7.19 -4.96 34.19
CA ALA A 570 -5.75 -5.00 34.00
C ALA A 570 -5.00 -5.49 35.23
N ASP A 571 -4.09 -6.44 35.03
CA ASP A 571 -3.08 -6.83 35.99
C ASP A 571 -1.72 -6.84 35.30
N ALA A 572 -0.75 -6.07 35.86
CA ALA A 572 0.59 -5.86 35.28
C ALA A 572 0.62 -5.60 33.77
N GLY A 573 -0.41 -4.91 33.28
CA GLY A 573 -0.50 -4.52 31.84
C GLY A 573 -1.19 -5.52 30.93
N ASN A 574 -1.56 -6.69 31.44
CA ASN A 574 -2.30 -7.74 30.73
C ASN A 574 -3.75 -7.82 31.20
N LEU A 575 -4.58 -8.58 30.49
CA LEU A 575 -5.94 -8.88 30.92
C LEU A 575 -5.87 -9.67 32.25
N ALA A 576 -6.56 -9.17 33.31
CA ALA A 576 -6.52 -9.71 34.63
C ALA A 576 -6.96 -11.18 34.70
N GLN A 577 -6.29 -11.95 35.55
CA GLN A 577 -6.54 -13.39 35.67
C GLN A 577 -7.98 -13.71 36.10
N GLU A 578 -8.58 -12.92 36.98
CA GLU A 578 -9.98 -13.14 37.44
C GLU A 578 -10.97 -13.01 36.30
N VAL A 579 -10.75 -12.02 35.38
CA VAL A 579 -11.58 -11.81 34.20
C VAL A 579 -11.45 -13.00 33.25
N ARG A 580 -10.22 -13.47 33.01
CA ARG A 580 -9.94 -14.64 32.18
C ARG A 580 -10.60 -15.90 32.71
N ILE A 581 -10.45 -16.16 34.01
CA ILE A 581 -11.10 -17.32 34.70
C ILE A 581 -12.62 -17.24 34.56
N ALA A 582 -13.24 -16.07 34.78
CA ALA A 582 -14.67 -15.90 34.63
C ALA A 582 -15.14 -16.14 33.18
N ILE A 583 -14.42 -15.65 32.20
CA ILE A 583 -14.74 -15.85 30.79
C ILE A 583 -14.54 -17.31 30.37
N ALA A 584 -13.44 -17.93 30.76
CA ALA A 584 -13.13 -19.31 30.40
C ALA A 584 -14.06 -20.36 31.11
N ASN A 585 -14.71 -20.00 32.22
CA ASN A 585 -15.55 -20.93 32.95
C ASN A 585 -16.94 -21.11 32.28
N PRO A 586 -17.25 -22.29 31.70
CA PRO A 586 -18.52 -22.50 31.01
C PRO A 586 -19.74 -22.57 31.99
N LYS A 587 -19.50 -22.68 33.30
CA LYS A 587 -20.57 -22.64 34.32
C LYS A 587 -20.98 -21.20 34.66
N GLN A 588 -20.10 -20.22 34.40
CA GLN A 588 -20.39 -18.79 34.54
C GLN A 588 -21.19 -18.30 33.35
N GLN A 589 -22.51 -18.35 33.44
CA GLN A 589 -23.40 -18.11 32.29
C GLN A 589 -23.31 -16.68 31.79
N VAL A 590 -23.26 -15.69 32.68
CA VAL A 590 -23.24 -14.28 32.33
C VAL A 590 -22.00 -13.62 32.93
N VAL A 591 -21.19 -13.01 32.05
CA VAL A 591 -20.08 -12.14 32.41
C VAL A 591 -20.32 -10.77 31.78
N GLY A 592 -20.34 -9.72 32.62
CA GLY A 592 -20.39 -8.33 32.17
C GLY A 592 -19.00 -7.67 32.29
N VAL A 593 -18.65 -6.85 31.34
CA VAL A 593 -17.42 -6.05 31.35
C VAL A 593 -17.77 -4.63 30.95
N VAL A 594 -17.38 -3.66 31.76
CA VAL A 594 -17.44 -2.23 31.48
C VAL A 594 -16.07 -1.77 30.98
N TYR A 595 -16.05 -1.23 29.76
CA TYR A 595 -14.82 -0.83 29.07
C TYR A 595 -14.84 0.66 28.73
N ASN A 596 -13.99 1.46 29.41
CA ASN A 596 -14.05 2.93 29.36
C ASN A 596 -13.11 3.60 28.33
N ALA A 597 -12.43 2.83 27.48
CA ALA A 597 -11.38 3.41 26.65
C ALA A 597 -11.88 4.47 25.63
N VAL A 598 -13.14 4.42 25.22
CA VAL A 598 -13.71 5.45 24.33
C VAL A 598 -13.86 6.75 25.08
N ASP A 599 -14.46 6.73 26.25
CA ASP A 599 -14.64 7.93 27.10
C ASP A 599 -13.29 8.50 27.59
N ASP A 600 -12.35 7.64 27.99
CA ASP A 600 -10.99 8.08 28.34
C ASP A 600 -10.29 8.80 27.19
N HIS A 601 -10.49 8.37 25.95
CA HIS A 601 -9.94 9.01 24.77
C HIS A 601 -10.60 10.36 24.45
N LEU A 602 -11.91 10.47 24.66
CA LEU A 602 -12.66 11.69 24.43
C LEU A 602 -12.33 12.79 25.45
N SER A 603 -11.88 12.41 26.64
CA SER A 603 -11.46 13.32 27.70
C SER A 603 -10.02 13.85 27.53
N GLY A 604 -9.21 13.28 26.62
CA GLY A 604 -7.81 13.61 26.39
C GLY A 604 -7.60 14.80 25.44
N PRO A 605 -6.41 15.46 25.46
CA PRO A 605 -6.18 16.69 24.70
C PRO A 605 -5.82 16.52 23.20
N ASP A 606 -5.50 15.32 22.70
CA ASP A 606 -4.70 15.15 21.46
C ASP A 606 -5.31 14.25 20.36
N GLN A 607 -6.65 14.25 20.12
CA GLN A 607 -7.20 13.14 19.34
C GLN A 607 -8.07 13.47 18.11
N LEU A 608 -7.89 14.58 17.48
CA LEU A 608 -8.68 14.99 16.30
C LEU A 608 -8.55 14.10 15.05
N ASN A 609 -7.57 13.16 15.01
CA ASN A 609 -7.30 12.34 13.82
C ASN A 609 -7.23 10.82 14.08
N GLN A 610 -7.76 10.33 15.19
CA GLN A 610 -7.60 8.91 15.53
C GLN A 610 -8.51 8.03 14.67
N ARG A 611 -7.90 7.02 14.07
CA ARG A 611 -8.61 5.87 13.50
C ARG A 611 -8.91 4.89 14.63
N TRP A 612 -10.16 4.46 14.72
CA TRP A 612 -10.56 3.47 15.71
C TRP A 612 -10.36 2.07 15.18
N THR A 613 -9.36 1.35 15.68
CA THR A 613 -9.16 -0.07 15.40
C THR A 613 -9.19 -0.87 16.69
N LEU A 614 -9.51 -2.16 16.58
CA LEU A 614 -9.53 -3.05 17.75
C LEU A 614 -8.14 -3.22 18.36
N GLU A 615 -7.08 -3.07 17.54
CA GLU A 615 -5.67 -3.14 17.94
C GLU A 615 -5.25 -1.96 18.79
N ASP A 616 -5.80 -0.77 18.52
CA ASP A 616 -5.44 0.47 19.23
C ASP A 616 -6.05 0.52 20.64
N LEU A 617 -7.14 -0.23 20.85
CA LEU A 617 -7.83 -0.27 22.15
C LEU A 617 -7.21 -1.34 23.05
N ARG A 618 -6.42 -0.88 24.02
CA ARG A 618 -5.70 -1.74 24.97
C ARG A 618 -6.61 -2.73 25.67
N LEU A 619 -6.25 -4.00 25.72
CA LEU A 619 -6.98 -5.13 26.31
C LEU A 619 -8.24 -5.57 25.55
N LEU A 620 -8.75 -4.82 24.57
CA LEU A 620 -9.99 -5.20 23.88
C LEU A 620 -9.79 -6.49 23.05
N LEU A 621 -8.75 -6.55 22.22
CA LEU A 621 -8.46 -7.79 21.46
C LEU A 621 -8.20 -9.02 22.35
N PRO A 622 -7.38 -8.94 23.43
CA PRO A 622 -7.26 -10.04 24.38
C PRO A 622 -8.60 -10.48 24.97
N LEU A 623 -9.46 -9.53 25.37
CA LEU A 623 -10.80 -9.82 25.92
C LEU A 623 -11.67 -10.55 24.90
N LEU A 624 -11.72 -10.05 23.65
CA LEU A 624 -12.49 -10.68 22.56
C LEU A 624 -11.94 -12.08 22.20
N ARG A 625 -10.63 -12.28 22.26
CA ARG A 625 -10.01 -13.58 22.01
C ARG A 625 -10.40 -14.61 23.07
N GLU A 626 -10.29 -14.25 24.36
CA GLU A 626 -10.72 -15.14 25.47
C GLU A 626 -12.20 -15.51 25.35
N ALA A 627 -13.06 -14.55 25.01
CA ALA A 627 -14.51 -14.80 24.82
C ALA A 627 -14.77 -15.76 23.64
N ARG A 628 -14.05 -15.58 22.52
CA ARG A 628 -14.17 -16.43 21.34
C ARG A 628 -13.70 -17.86 21.62
N GLU A 629 -12.55 -18.02 22.30
CA GLU A 629 -12.01 -19.32 22.67
C GLU A 629 -12.93 -20.06 23.65
N ALA A 630 -13.58 -19.30 24.56
CA ALA A 630 -14.61 -19.83 25.44
C ALA A 630 -15.98 -20.03 24.77
N ARG A 631 -16.10 -19.79 23.46
CA ARG A 631 -17.34 -19.91 22.67
C ARG A 631 -18.51 -19.12 23.24
N ARG A 632 -18.25 -17.96 23.86
CA ARG A 632 -19.30 -17.09 24.37
C ARG A 632 -19.95 -16.29 23.24
N VAL A 633 -21.25 -16.09 23.36
CA VAL A 633 -21.94 -15.07 22.59
C VAL A 633 -21.53 -13.71 23.15
N LEU A 634 -21.06 -12.82 22.30
CA LEU A 634 -20.65 -11.46 22.64
C LEU A 634 -21.81 -10.50 22.34
N ILE A 635 -22.24 -9.77 23.36
CA ILE A 635 -23.20 -8.68 23.20
C ILE A 635 -22.45 -7.38 23.45
N ILE A 636 -22.45 -6.48 22.46
CA ILE A 636 -21.81 -5.17 22.53
C ILE A 636 -22.89 -4.11 22.63
N THR A 637 -22.76 -3.26 23.64
CA THR A 637 -23.63 -2.10 23.81
C THR A 637 -22.87 -0.93 24.43
N ALA A 638 -23.52 0.21 24.54
CA ALA A 638 -23.04 1.35 25.28
C ALA A 638 -24.14 1.85 26.23
N ASP A 639 -23.75 2.63 27.18
CA ASP A 639 -24.64 3.33 28.08
C ASP A 639 -25.21 4.60 27.44
N HIS A 640 -24.36 5.37 26.77
CA HIS A 640 -24.66 6.53 25.93
C HIS A 640 -23.65 6.64 24.79
N GLY A 641 -23.94 7.47 23.79
CA GLY A 641 -22.98 7.86 22.78
C GLY A 641 -22.37 9.23 23.12
N HIS A 642 -21.73 9.88 22.13
CA HIS A 642 -21.09 11.17 22.30
C HIS A 642 -21.09 11.96 21.00
N LEU A 643 -20.84 13.27 21.13
CA LEU A 643 -20.50 14.18 20.05
C LEU A 643 -19.00 14.47 20.07
N LEU A 644 -18.36 14.46 18.92
CA LEU A 644 -16.97 14.93 18.79
C LEU A 644 -16.94 16.46 18.68
N GLU A 645 -15.89 17.07 19.21
CA GLU A 645 -15.64 18.51 19.05
C GLU A 645 -15.38 18.84 17.57
N ASP A 646 -16.26 19.62 16.98
CA ASP A 646 -16.14 20.13 15.61
C ASP A 646 -16.60 21.59 15.55
N GLY A 647 -15.85 22.49 16.20
CA GLY A 647 -16.15 23.91 16.19
C GLY A 647 -17.32 24.32 17.09
N THR A 648 -17.57 23.56 18.18
CA THR A 648 -18.66 23.87 19.10
C THR A 648 -18.46 25.22 19.81
N THR A 649 -19.57 25.92 20.07
CA THR A 649 -19.61 27.21 20.81
C THR A 649 -20.03 26.95 22.24
N GLN A 650 -19.31 27.55 23.21
CA GLN A 650 -19.72 27.49 24.60
C GLN A 650 -20.89 28.49 24.83
N VAL A 651 -21.95 27.97 25.42
CA VAL A 651 -23.14 28.77 25.81
C VAL A 651 -23.30 28.76 27.31
N PRO A 652 -23.88 29.82 27.93
CA PRO A 652 -24.18 29.82 29.34
C PRO A 652 -25.23 28.78 29.68
N GLY A 653 -25.05 28.03 30.77
CA GLY A 653 -26.10 27.05 31.10
C GLY A 653 -25.84 26.09 32.25
N GLY A 654 -24.61 25.75 32.57
CA GLY A 654 -24.38 24.80 33.66
C GLY A 654 -22.94 24.33 33.76
N GLU A 655 -22.69 23.43 34.72
CA GLU A 655 -21.39 22.85 34.99
C GLU A 655 -21.16 21.53 34.20
N SER A 656 -22.23 20.91 33.71
CA SER A 656 -22.16 19.70 32.91
C SER A 656 -21.88 20.03 31.42
N ASP A 657 -21.58 19.03 30.65
CA ASP A 657 -21.20 19.19 29.22
C ASP A 657 -22.37 19.71 28.39
N ARG A 658 -23.56 19.10 28.49
CA ARG A 658 -24.67 19.35 27.57
C ARG A 658 -26.06 19.28 28.21
N TRP A 659 -26.16 19.22 29.53
CA TRP A 659 -27.43 19.24 30.26
C TRP A 659 -27.33 20.13 31.50
N ARG A 660 -28.47 20.54 32.02
CA ARG A 660 -28.60 21.26 33.29
C ARG A 660 -29.93 20.94 33.98
N PRO A 661 -30.01 21.06 35.32
CA PRO A 661 -31.27 20.99 36.03
C PRO A 661 -32.23 22.10 35.55
N GLY A 662 -33.51 21.80 35.51
CA GLY A 662 -34.53 22.81 35.18
C GLY A 662 -35.64 22.26 34.31
N SER A 663 -36.73 23.04 34.19
CA SER A 663 -37.92 22.66 33.41
C SER A 663 -38.22 23.62 32.26
N SER A 664 -37.34 24.65 32.03
CA SER A 664 -37.54 25.65 31.00
C SER A 664 -36.27 25.92 30.21
N ALA A 665 -36.35 25.83 28.89
CA ALA A 665 -35.28 26.21 27.96
C ALA A 665 -35.12 27.75 27.93
N THR A 666 -33.89 28.21 27.86
CA THR A 666 -33.52 29.64 27.79
C THR A 666 -32.92 30.03 26.44
N SER A 667 -32.66 29.09 25.58
CA SER A 667 -32.14 29.32 24.24
C SER A 667 -32.80 28.41 23.22
N ILE A 668 -32.67 28.75 21.93
CA ILE A 668 -33.19 27.95 20.81
C ILE A 668 -32.49 26.60 20.67
N GLN A 669 -31.29 26.46 21.23
CA GLN A 669 -30.47 25.24 21.20
C GLN A 669 -30.80 24.26 22.35
N GLU A 670 -31.60 24.73 23.30
CA GLU A 670 -32.06 23.97 24.44
C GLU A 670 -33.45 23.37 24.21
N LEU A 671 -33.68 22.22 24.82
CA LEU A 671 -35.02 21.66 24.97
C LEU A 671 -35.19 21.17 26.41
N ALA A 672 -36.29 21.58 27.04
CA ALA A 672 -36.72 21.04 28.32
C ALA A 672 -37.42 19.70 28.09
N ILE A 673 -36.99 18.63 28.78
CA ILE A 673 -37.59 17.32 28.69
C ILE A 673 -37.91 16.80 30.09
N SER A 674 -39.08 16.19 30.20
CA SER A 674 -39.56 15.56 31.44
C SER A 674 -40.26 14.24 31.15
N GLY A 675 -40.41 13.38 32.11
CA GLY A 675 -41.12 12.11 32.00
C GLY A 675 -40.41 10.94 32.67
N GLY A 676 -40.97 9.74 32.53
CA GLY A 676 -40.56 8.59 33.28
C GLY A 676 -39.12 8.10 33.05
N ARG A 677 -38.53 8.45 31.90
CA ARG A 677 -37.13 8.09 31.57
C ARG A 677 -36.11 9.19 31.85
N VAL A 678 -36.54 10.32 32.43
CA VAL A 678 -35.62 11.33 32.97
C VAL A 678 -35.36 11.02 34.45
N VAL A 679 -34.11 10.74 34.80
CA VAL A 679 -33.70 10.41 36.15
C VAL A 679 -32.87 11.54 36.73
N THR A 680 -33.37 12.16 37.78
CA THR A 680 -32.70 13.28 38.51
C THR A 680 -32.56 12.90 40.00
N SER A 681 -31.49 13.38 40.63
CA SER A 681 -31.22 13.11 42.02
C SER A 681 -32.26 13.76 42.96
N ASP A 682 -32.92 14.80 42.52
CA ASP A 682 -33.95 15.58 43.24
C ASP A 682 -35.38 15.00 43.02
N GLY A 683 -35.50 14.00 42.14
CA GLY A 683 -36.80 13.40 41.83
C GLY A 683 -37.75 14.28 40.97
N THR A 684 -37.28 15.39 40.45
CA THR A 684 -38.10 16.29 39.56
C THR A 684 -38.39 15.67 38.22
N ASN A 685 -37.59 14.69 37.79
CA ASN A 685 -37.69 14.00 36.50
C ASN A 685 -37.81 15.01 35.32
N ALA A 686 -37.10 16.12 35.40
CA ALA A 686 -37.07 17.17 34.39
C ALA A 686 -35.65 17.77 34.27
N VAL A 687 -35.17 17.91 33.04
CA VAL A 687 -33.86 18.50 32.72
C VAL A 687 -33.97 19.37 31.46
N VAL A 688 -33.01 20.26 31.29
CA VAL A 688 -32.81 21.05 30.09
C VAL A 688 -31.52 20.56 29.41
N CYS A 689 -31.62 20.19 28.17
CA CYS A 689 -30.48 19.63 27.40
C CYS A 689 -30.31 20.37 26.06
N LEU A 690 -29.05 20.38 25.57
CA LEU A 690 -28.72 20.78 24.22
C LEU A 690 -29.06 19.63 23.25
N TRP A 691 -29.70 19.97 22.13
CA TRP A 691 -30.11 19.01 21.12
C TRP A 691 -29.26 19.04 19.85
N GLY A 692 -28.69 20.19 19.48
CA GLY A 692 -27.83 20.37 18.30
C GLY A 692 -26.36 20.07 18.59
N GLU A 693 -25.58 19.93 17.56
CA GLU A 693 -24.16 19.57 17.67
C GLU A 693 -23.23 20.78 17.91
N SER A 694 -23.73 21.99 17.63
CA SER A 694 -22.93 23.23 17.60
C SER A 694 -22.64 23.87 18.96
N SER A 695 -23.19 23.34 20.07
CA SER A 695 -23.14 24.01 21.39
C SER A 695 -22.78 23.07 22.53
N ARG A 696 -22.14 23.66 23.55
CA ARG A 696 -21.76 23.03 24.81
C ARG A 696 -21.86 23.99 25.98
N TYR A 697 -22.02 23.51 27.19
CA TYR A 697 -21.95 24.31 28.40
C TYR A 697 -20.54 24.32 29.00
N ALA A 698 -19.91 23.17 29.09
CA ALA A 698 -18.57 23.00 29.67
C ALA A 698 -17.44 23.58 28.81
N GLY A 699 -16.25 23.62 29.37
CA GLY A 699 -15.02 23.95 28.67
C GLY A 699 -14.75 23.00 27.47
N ARG A 700 -13.80 23.36 26.61
CA ARG A 700 -13.47 22.57 25.41
C ARG A 700 -12.85 21.23 25.79
N LYS A 701 -13.39 20.16 25.24
CA LYS A 701 -12.92 18.76 25.28
C LYS A 701 -12.91 18.17 23.87
N ASN A 702 -12.46 16.95 23.69
CA ASN A 702 -12.52 16.25 22.38
C ASN A 702 -13.91 15.69 22.07
N GLY A 703 -14.71 15.43 23.09
CA GLY A 703 -16.08 14.97 22.92
C GLY A 703 -16.97 15.35 24.09
N TYR A 704 -18.27 15.32 23.89
CA TYR A 704 -19.31 15.73 24.83
C TYR A 704 -20.44 14.74 24.84
N HIS A 705 -21.09 14.62 26.01
CA HIS A 705 -22.30 13.82 26.20
C HIS A 705 -23.23 14.47 27.24
N GLY A 706 -24.42 13.93 27.44
CA GLY A 706 -25.42 14.44 28.37
C GLY A 706 -26.60 15.13 27.69
N GLY A 707 -26.54 15.40 26.38
CA GLY A 707 -27.57 16.07 25.60
C GLY A 707 -28.61 15.14 24.97
N LEU A 708 -29.39 15.70 24.02
CA LEU A 708 -30.46 15.01 23.29
C LEU A 708 -30.13 14.75 21.82
N SER A 709 -28.88 14.85 21.41
CA SER A 709 -28.55 14.59 20.01
C SER A 709 -28.77 13.10 19.67
N PRO A 710 -29.06 12.79 18.41
CA PRO A 710 -29.18 11.40 17.97
C PRO A 710 -27.96 10.56 18.30
N GLN A 711 -26.76 11.16 18.23
CA GLN A 711 -25.48 10.51 18.50
C GLN A 711 -25.29 10.14 19.97
N GLU A 712 -25.81 10.97 20.91
CA GLU A 712 -25.70 10.73 22.35
C GLU A 712 -26.73 9.73 22.83
N LEU A 713 -27.96 9.77 22.27
CA LEU A 713 -29.07 8.98 22.72
C LEU A 713 -29.10 7.56 22.12
N THR A 714 -28.70 7.44 20.85
CA THR A 714 -28.76 6.17 20.14
C THR A 714 -27.46 5.39 20.34
N VAL A 715 -27.55 4.19 20.93
CA VAL A 715 -26.39 3.35 21.23
C VAL A 715 -26.43 2.04 20.46
N PRO A 716 -25.27 1.45 20.11
CA PRO A 716 -25.25 0.12 19.50
C PRO A 716 -25.80 -0.92 20.48
N MET A 717 -26.43 -1.95 19.94
CA MET A 717 -26.84 -3.15 20.67
C MET A 717 -26.76 -4.35 19.73
N SER A 718 -25.55 -4.85 19.57
CA SER A 718 -25.26 -5.89 18.58
C SER A 718 -24.84 -7.19 19.25
N VAL A 719 -25.26 -8.29 18.64
CA VAL A 719 -24.95 -9.65 19.09
C VAL A 719 -23.99 -10.30 18.10
N PHE A 720 -22.92 -10.88 18.62
CA PHE A 720 -21.93 -11.59 17.83
C PHE A 720 -21.74 -13.02 18.32
N ALA A 721 -21.55 -13.94 17.41
CA ALA A 721 -21.12 -15.30 17.72
C ALA A 721 -19.73 -15.57 17.13
N PRO A 722 -18.93 -16.47 17.75
CA PRO A 722 -17.72 -16.99 17.12
C PRO A 722 -18.05 -17.59 15.74
N LEU A 723 -17.15 -17.37 14.76
CA LEU A 723 -17.34 -17.85 13.40
C LEU A 723 -17.62 -19.37 13.39
N GLY A 724 -18.66 -19.80 12.66
CA GLY A 724 -19.09 -21.20 12.63
C GLY A 724 -20.00 -21.63 13.80
N THR A 725 -20.37 -20.71 14.69
CA THR A 725 -21.33 -20.98 15.77
C THR A 725 -22.72 -20.51 15.33
N SER A 726 -23.73 -21.39 15.44
CA SER A 726 -25.14 -21.04 15.22
C SER A 726 -25.86 -20.79 16.56
N LEU A 727 -26.70 -19.77 16.59
CA LEU A 727 -27.59 -19.47 17.69
C LEU A 727 -29.03 -19.73 17.26
N ALA A 728 -29.80 -20.49 18.04
CA ALA A 728 -31.20 -20.76 17.73
C ALA A 728 -31.98 -19.44 17.62
N GLU A 729 -32.87 -19.34 16.63
CA GLU A 729 -33.70 -18.15 16.33
C GLU A 729 -32.90 -16.90 15.88
N TRP A 730 -31.62 -17.05 15.50
CA TRP A 730 -30.79 -15.99 14.99
C TRP A 730 -30.20 -16.36 13.62
N ASN A 731 -29.99 -15.35 12.78
CA ASN A 731 -29.31 -15.46 11.49
C ASN A 731 -28.09 -14.55 11.45
N PRO A 732 -27.09 -14.84 10.62
CA PRO A 732 -26.06 -13.85 10.30
C PRO A 732 -26.69 -12.55 9.83
N ALA A 733 -26.19 -11.41 10.33
CA ALA A 733 -26.66 -10.10 9.92
C ALA A 733 -26.30 -9.85 8.44
N PRO A 734 -27.23 -9.34 7.64
CA PRO A 734 -26.90 -8.84 6.31
C PRO A 734 -25.95 -7.61 6.43
N PRO A 735 -25.29 -7.20 5.31
CA PRO A 735 -24.50 -5.98 5.30
C PRO A 735 -25.32 -4.78 5.82
N SER A 736 -24.76 -4.10 6.82
CA SER A 736 -25.47 -2.98 7.50
C SER A 736 -25.23 -1.62 6.85
N GLN A 737 -24.43 -1.59 5.80
CA GLN A 737 -24.05 -0.36 5.10
C GLN A 737 -25.20 0.19 4.28
N PRO A 738 -25.45 1.51 4.31
CA PRO A 738 -26.45 2.13 3.43
C PRO A 738 -26.01 2.12 1.96
N GLU A 739 -26.97 2.20 1.03
CA GLU A 739 -26.69 2.11 -0.42
C GLU A 739 -25.67 3.15 -0.89
N TRP A 740 -25.74 4.37 -0.36
CA TRP A 740 -24.81 5.45 -0.71
C TRP A 740 -23.38 5.21 -0.19
N TRP A 741 -23.17 4.27 0.74
CA TRP A 741 -21.86 3.91 1.28
C TRP A 741 -21.05 3.06 0.32
N GLU A 742 -21.66 2.19 -0.44
CA GLU A 742 -20.99 1.34 -1.41
C GLU A 742 -20.48 2.19 -2.58
N LEU A 743 -19.17 2.18 -2.77
CA LEU A 743 -18.57 2.84 -3.93
C LEU A 743 -18.58 1.88 -5.11
N PRO A 744 -18.93 2.34 -6.33
CA PRO A 744 -18.88 1.48 -7.50
C PRO A 744 -17.46 1.01 -7.77
N LEU A 745 -17.32 -0.21 -8.28
CA LEU A 745 -16.04 -0.74 -8.72
C LEU A 745 -15.52 0.07 -9.91
N LEU A 746 -14.21 0.35 -9.93
CA LEU A 746 -13.53 1.15 -10.96
C LEU A 746 -13.84 0.69 -12.40
N SER A 747 -14.13 -0.61 -12.61
CA SER A 747 -14.44 -1.19 -13.93
C SER A 747 -15.82 -0.86 -14.50
N GLN A 748 -16.73 -0.25 -13.71
CA GLN A 748 -18.09 0.05 -14.18
C GLN A 748 -18.20 1.39 -14.93
N PHE A 749 -17.24 2.31 -14.73
CA PHE A 749 -17.25 3.63 -15.37
C PHE A 749 -16.71 3.66 -16.80
N ASP A 750 -15.85 2.71 -17.19
CA ASP A 750 -15.30 2.65 -18.56
C ASP A 750 -16.33 2.27 -19.64
N LYS A 751 -17.54 1.86 -19.27
CA LYS A 751 -18.58 1.41 -20.23
C LYS A 751 -19.66 2.44 -20.54
N SER A 752 -19.76 3.55 -19.81
CA SER A 752 -20.87 4.52 -19.99
C SER A 752 -20.49 5.83 -20.70
N THR A 753 -19.23 6.04 -21.06
CA THR A 753 -18.78 7.26 -21.79
C THR A 753 -18.64 7.07 -23.30
N VAL A 754 -19.12 5.99 -23.89
CA VAL A 754 -19.36 5.97 -25.33
C VAL A 754 -20.67 6.72 -25.58
N ALA A 755 -20.58 8.03 -25.63
CA ALA A 755 -21.66 8.93 -25.98
C ALA A 755 -22.27 8.52 -27.30
N ALA A 756 -23.58 8.54 -27.31
CA ALA A 756 -24.37 8.39 -28.50
C ALA A 756 -23.88 9.32 -29.63
N THR A 757 -23.22 8.76 -30.60
CA THR A 757 -22.98 9.43 -31.89
C THR A 757 -24.33 9.66 -32.55
N PRO A 758 -24.62 10.85 -33.07
CA PRO A 758 -25.91 11.12 -33.74
C PRO A 758 -26.06 10.15 -34.90
N GLN A 759 -27.15 9.43 -34.92
CA GLN A 759 -27.51 8.55 -36.04
C GLN A 759 -27.57 9.34 -37.35
N ALA A 760 -26.59 9.10 -38.22
CA ALA A 760 -26.68 9.53 -39.61
C ALA A 760 -27.78 8.73 -40.33
N ARG A 761 -28.69 9.44 -40.96
CA ARG A 761 -29.75 8.88 -41.80
C ARG A 761 -29.21 7.88 -42.82
N PRO A 762 -29.90 6.76 -43.10
CA PRO A 762 -29.40 5.74 -44.03
C PRO A 762 -29.41 6.23 -45.49
N ILE A 763 -28.28 6.26 -46.11
CA ILE A 763 -28.15 6.43 -47.58
C ILE A 763 -28.40 5.05 -48.20
N ARG A 764 -29.48 4.97 -49.00
CA ARG A 764 -29.81 3.81 -49.85
C ARG A 764 -28.66 3.52 -50.82
N LYS A 765 -27.93 2.40 -50.64
CA LYS A 765 -27.02 1.88 -51.69
C LYS A 765 -27.73 0.81 -52.51
N LYS A 766 -27.63 0.98 -53.83
CA LYS A 766 -28.01 -0.01 -54.83
C LYS A 766 -27.14 -1.27 -54.72
N SER A 767 -27.79 -2.41 -54.83
CA SER A 767 -27.16 -3.73 -54.90
C SER A 767 -26.36 -3.91 -56.20
N VAL A 768 -25.12 -4.28 -56.11
CA VAL A 768 -24.36 -4.94 -57.18
C VAL A 768 -24.04 -6.34 -56.65
N GLN A 769 -24.56 -7.34 -57.33
CA GLN A 769 -24.21 -8.73 -57.14
C GLN A 769 -22.83 -8.97 -57.70
N THR A 770 -21.92 -9.55 -56.97
CA THR A 770 -20.69 -10.17 -57.45
C THR A 770 -20.58 -11.53 -56.80
N GLU A 771 -20.48 -12.53 -57.60
CA GLU A 771 -20.37 -13.93 -57.25
C GLU A 771 -19.08 -14.17 -56.44
N ALA A 772 -19.17 -14.90 -55.32
CA ALA A 772 -18.05 -15.32 -54.52
C ALA A 772 -17.57 -16.72 -54.93
N GLN A 773 -16.28 -16.85 -55.21
CA GLN A 773 -15.61 -18.13 -55.32
C GLN A 773 -15.37 -18.78 -53.92
N PRO A 774 -15.44 -20.09 -53.79
CA PRO A 774 -15.32 -20.74 -52.48
C PRO A 774 -13.85 -20.84 -52.02
N GLY A 775 -13.61 -20.35 -50.79
CA GLY A 775 -12.32 -20.49 -50.14
C GLY A 775 -12.11 -21.85 -49.52
N LEU A 776 -10.88 -22.30 -49.53
CA LEU A 776 -10.39 -23.67 -49.31
C LEU A 776 -10.32 -24.13 -47.83
N PHE A 777 -10.85 -23.39 -46.86
CA PHE A 777 -10.86 -23.83 -45.48
C PHE A 777 -12.19 -23.45 -44.80
N ALA A 778 -13.01 -24.48 -44.53
CA ALA A 778 -14.16 -24.39 -43.65
C ALA A 778 -13.73 -24.80 -42.22
N PRO A 779 -14.16 -24.12 -41.15
CA PRO A 779 -13.93 -24.59 -39.79
C PRO A 779 -14.83 -25.79 -39.49
N VAL A 780 -14.23 -26.80 -38.88
CA VAL A 780 -14.94 -27.99 -38.38
C VAL A 780 -15.48 -27.67 -36.99
N ASP A 781 -16.82 -27.71 -36.83
CA ASP A 781 -17.49 -27.69 -35.55
C ASP A 781 -17.14 -28.92 -34.72
N LEU A 782 -16.47 -28.74 -33.60
CA LEU A 782 -16.27 -29.74 -32.56
C LEU A 782 -17.34 -29.58 -31.45
N PRO A 783 -17.97 -30.69 -31.03
CA PRO A 783 -18.93 -30.59 -29.93
C PRO A 783 -18.23 -30.32 -28.58
N PRO A 784 -18.91 -29.74 -27.59
CA PRO A 784 -18.33 -29.40 -26.30
C PRO A 784 -18.00 -30.67 -25.49
N PRO A 785 -16.93 -30.65 -24.68
CA PRO A 785 -16.56 -31.77 -23.85
C PRO A 785 -17.57 -31.99 -22.71
N ALA A 786 -17.90 -33.26 -22.48
CA ALA A 786 -18.74 -33.69 -21.36
C ALA A 786 -17.99 -33.47 -20.03
N VAL A 787 -18.71 -32.89 -19.06
CA VAL A 787 -18.22 -32.71 -17.69
C VAL A 787 -18.47 -34.00 -16.92
N ASP A 788 -17.44 -34.78 -16.65
CA ASP A 788 -17.51 -35.90 -15.68
C ASP A 788 -17.28 -35.32 -14.25
N VAL A 789 -18.31 -35.44 -13.45
CA VAL A 789 -18.25 -35.23 -12.01
C VAL A 789 -17.67 -36.47 -11.36
N VAL A 790 -16.42 -36.41 -10.92
CA VAL A 790 -15.86 -37.38 -10.00
C VAL A 790 -15.56 -36.69 -8.66
N ALA A 791 -16.38 -37.07 -7.68
CA ALA A 791 -16.09 -36.81 -6.27
C ALA A 791 -14.89 -37.68 -5.85
N GLN A 792 -13.92 -37.11 -5.19
CA GLN A 792 -12.94 -37.86 -4.39
C GLN A 792 -12.67 -37.16 -3.08
N ASP A 793 -13.11 -37.87 -2.01
CA ASP A 793 -12.68 -37.73 -0.63
C ASP A 793 -11.15 -37.82 -0.51
N TRP A 794 -10.56 -36.92 0.28
CA TRP A 794 -9.29 -37.20 0.97
C TRP A 794 -9.33 -36.65 2.37
N ILE A 795 -9.42 -37.62 3.32
CA ILE A 795 -9.03 -37.44 4.73
C ILE A 795 -7.57 -37.94 4.84
N ALA A 796 -6.69 -37.08 5.37
CA ALA A 796 -5.65 -37.42 6.32
C ALA A 796 -4.92 -36.11 6.75
#